data_cef8682bac352da124bd77ef9e4d53dd
#
_entry.id   cef8682bac352da124bd77ef9e4d53dd
#
_cell.length_a   1.000
_cell.length_b   1.000
_cell.length_c   1.000
_cell.angle_alpha   90.00
_cell.angle_beta   90.00
_cell.angle_gamma   90.00
#
_symmetry.space_group_name_H-M   'P 1'
#
loop_
_entity.id
_entity.type
_entity.pdbx_description
1 polymer ?
#
loop_
_entity_poly.entity_id
_entity_poly.type
_entity_poly.pdbx_seq_one_letter_code
_entity_poly.pdbx_strand_id
1 'polypeptide(L)'
;MSKVNLQERTKNGLSELGEKIFLDRYAVKDVKRETLAVGDTVVVLVNPKTGQREIGTIENIDFGTKEVSVRMRDGQLEFRTIEHVDKPLELAPEQMFERIARHIASVERTEEKKSEWEQKFRGLMDDWKYVPAGRIFTGAGTGQNLTFYNCYVIPHPKDSRHGIFETLGQMAEIMSRGGGVGINVSSLRPRYAYVKGVNGRSSGAVSWASLYSFVTGLIEQGGSRRGALMLILNCWHPDVLDFINSKKEAGKITNANISVGITDDFMDAVKNDKPWDLIFPDTSDPLYKDKWDGNIKRWQEIGGKVIKHKTVRAADIWDNIISSAWSSAEPGMYFIDRANYYSNSWYFADLPCTNPCGEQPLPAWGVCNLGHVNLAKHINKQTGEVMWNELKQTVQHAVRFQDNVIDATPYFFDENKAQQLGERRVGMGTIGLAEMLIYKRLRYGSPEGVEFIDKLYQFIAVTAYETSVELAREKGAFQQFDADKFLQSGFMKNMPEYIRNLVRQYGIRNVTIMTQAPTGTVGTMVGTSTGIEPFFSWTYFRKSRLGVHEEKIKLAQDWLDQHPGQSLPEYFTTAMELAPEDHVRVQAAVQRWTDSAISKTCNAPADYTIEQTKELYTLMYDLGCKGGTIYRDGSRDEQILATDHKKLGKDVQEQMETKKANSDALVGAPTNRRG
;
A
#
# COMPACT_ATOMS: atom_id res chain seq x y z
N MET A 1 6.71 -41.43 -8.10
CA MET A 1 7.15 -40.10 -7.65
C MET A 1 6.79 -39.98 -6.18
N SER A 2 7.81 -39.77 -5.34
CA SER A 2 7.67 -39.81 -3.87
C SER A 2 6.71 -38.72 -3.39
N LYS A 3 5.80 -39.07 -2.49
CA LYS A 3 4.99 -38.12 -1.71
C LYS A 3 5.97 -37.17 -1.00
N VAL A 4 6.06 -35.92 -1.47
CA VAL A 4 6.77 -34.88 -0.76
C VAL A 4 6.01 -34.67 0.55
N ASN A 5 6.64 -35.06 1.64
CA ASN A 5 6.10 -34.91 2.97
C ASN A 5 6.10 -33.40 3.28
N LEU A 6 4.94 -32.76 3.29
CA LEU A 6 4.73 -31.32 3.58
C LEU A 6 5.25 -30.89 4.96
N GLN A 7 5.86 -31.79 5.74
CA GLN A 7 6.45 -31.55 7.05
C GLN A 7 7.95 -31.21 7.03
N GLU A 8 8.66 -31.33 5.90
CA GLU A 8 9.97 -30.73 5.81
C GLU A 8 9.82 -29.20 5.69
N ARG A 9 10.03 -28.52 6.81
CA ARG A 9 10.07 -27.07 6.87
C ARG A 9 11.16 -26.59 5.92
N THR A 10 10.76 -26.08 4.77
CA THR A 10 11.66 -25.36 3.86
C THR A 10 12.32 -24.19 4.62
N LYS A 11 13.50 -23.76 4.19
CA LYS A 11 14.20 -22.57 4.73
C LYS A 11 13.30 -21.32 4.76
N ASN A 12 12.32 -21.25 3.84
CA ASN A 12 11.35 -20.19 3.66
C ASN A 12 9.95 -20.58 4.17
N GLY A 13 9.88 -21.39 5.22
CA GLY A 13 8.60 -21.90 5.77
C GLY A 13 7.60 -20.79 6.11
N LEU A 14 6.36 -21.03 5.77
CA LEU A 14 5.23 -20.14 6.03
C LEU A 14 4.36 -20.71 7.16
N SER A 15 3.66 -19.84 7.89
CA SER A 15 2.55 -20.25 8.76
C SER A 15 1.41 -20.83 7.91
N GLU A 16 0.43 -21.47 8.55
CA GLU A 16 -0.76 -22.00 7.84
C GLU A 16 -1.46 -20.88 7.04
N LEU A 17 -1.67 -19.71 7.65
CA LEU A 17 -2.25 -18.57 6.97
C LEU A 17 -1.34 -18.05 5.86
N GLY A 18 -0.03 -17.97 6.10
CA GLY A 18 0.96 -17.56 5.09
C GLY A 18 0.92 -18.47 3.86
N GLU A 19 0.85 -19.78 4.06
CA GLU A 19 0.72 -20.74 2.97
C GLU A 19 -0.61 -20.60 2.20
N LYS A 20 -1.73 -20.40 2.91
CA LYS A 20 -3.01 -20.09 2.26
C LYS A 20 -2.93 -18.83 1.39
N ILE A 21 -2.30 -17.76 1.89
CA ILE A 21 -2.09 -16.52 1.13
C ILE A 21 -1.21 -16.78 -0.09
N PHE A 22 -0.10 -17.50 0.07
CA PHE A 22 0.81 -17.83 -1.02
C PHE A 22 0.09 -18.61 -2.14
N LEU A 23 -0.57 -19.72 -1.81
CA LEU A 23 -1.24 -20.58 -2.77
C LEU A 23 -2.46 -19.90 -3.42
N ASP A 24 -3.23 -19.11 -2.66
CA ASP A 24 -4.40 -18.40 -3.21
C ASP A 24 -4.03 -17.20 -4.07
N ARG A 25 -3.00 -16.41 -3.70
CA ARG A 25 -2.77 -15.11 -4.31
C ARG A 25 -1.56 -15.01 -5.22
N TYR A 26 -0.49 -15.75 -4.94
CA TYR A 26 0.83 -15.51 -5.56
C TYR A 26 1.36 -16.66 -6.39
N ALA A 27 1.04 -17.89 -6.03
CA ALA A 27 1.41 -19.06 -6.80
C ALA A 27 0.78 -19.04 -8.20
N VAL A 28 1.56 -19.40 -9.21
CA VAL A 28 1.04 -19.62 -10.57
C VAL A 28 0.02 -20.75 -10.56
N LYS A 29 -1.08 -20.58 -11.28
CA LYS A 29 -2.19 -21.53 -11.30
C LYS A 29 -2.46 -22.07 -12.71
N ASP A 30 -2.92 -23.31 -12.77
CA ASP A 30 -3.55 -23.88 -13.96
C ASP A 30 -4.97 -23.33 -14.14
N VAL A 31 -5.07 -22.14 -14.74
CA VAL A 31 -6.36 -21.44 -14.91
C VAL A 31 -7.29 -22.20 -15.85
N LYS A 32 -6.74 -22.95 -16.81
CA LYS A 32 -7.51 -23.75 -17.78
C LYS A 32 -7.98 -25.09 -17.19
N ARG A 33 -7.43 -25.48 -16.05
CA ARG A 33 -7.76 -26.73 -15.34
C ARG A 33 -7.45 -27.99 -16.18
N GLU A 34 -6.49 -27.88 -17.10
CA GLU A 34 -6.12 -28.96 -18.01
C GLU A 34 -5.35 -30.09 -17.32
N THR A 35 -4.73 -29.80 -16.18
CA THR A 35 -3.84 -30.73 -15.46
C THR A 35 -4.38 -31.20 -14.12
N LEU A 36 -5.69 -30.97 -13.85
CA LEU A 36 -6.31 -31.43 -12.60
C LEU A 36 -6.30 -32.96 -12.49
N ALA A 37 -5.86 -33.48 -11.34
CA ALA A 37 -5.82 -34.90 -11.04
C ALA A 37 -6.13 -35.19 -9.57
N VAL A 38 -6.53 -36.41 -9.29
CA VAL A 38 -6.68 -36.92 -7.91
C VAL A 38 -5.33 -36.84 -7.19
N GLY A 39 -5.34 -36.32 -5.97
CA GLY A 39 -4.15 -36.07 -5.16
C GLY A 39 -3.54 -34.69 -5.30
N ASP A 40 -4.06 -33.85 -6.21
CA ASP A 40 -3.59 -32.47 -6.34
C ASP A 40 -3.98 -31.61 -5.15
N THR A 41 -3.05 -30.77 -4.70
CA THR A 41 -3.36 -29.66 -3.78
C THR A 41 -4.05 -28.56 -4.56
N VAL A 42 -5.18 -28.08 -4.06
CA VAL A 42 -6.02 -27.08 -4.72
C VAL A 42 -6.53 -26.01 -3.76
N VAL A 43 -6.83 -24.86 -4.32
CA VAL A 43 -7.56 -23.76 -3.64
C VAL A 43 -9.02 -23.85 -4.06
N VAL A 44 -9.93 -24.02 -3.12
CA VAL A 44 -11.36 -24.29 -3.35
C VAL A 44 -12.20 -23.11 -2.89
N LEU A 45 -13.16 -22.69 -3.71
CA LEU A 45 -14.20 -21.73 -3.33
C LEU A 45 -15.25 -22.44 -2.46
N VAL A 46 -15.11 -22.35 -1.14
CA VAL A 46 -16.01 -23.02 -0.18
C VAL A 46 -17.33 -22.29 0.06
N ASN A 47 -17.33 -20.96 -0.08
CA ASN A 47 -18.53 -20.14 0.05
C ASN A 47 -18.65 -19.13 -1.12
N PRO A 48 -19.50 -19.41 -2.12
CA PRO A 48 -19.68 -18.51 -3.27
C PRO A 48 -20.25 -17.12 -2.92
N LYS A 49 -21.03 -17.01 -1.83
CA LYS A 49 -21.63 -15.73 -1.42
C LYS A 49 -20.59 -14.77 -0.84
N THR A 50 -19.65 -15.27 -0.07
CA THR A 50 -18.59 -14.48 0.56
C THR A 50 -17.30 -14.48 -0.24
N GLY A 51 -17.16 -15.37 -1.23
CA GLY A 51 -15.92 -15.61 -1.97
C GLY A 51 -14.85 -16.34 -1.12
N GLN A 52 -15.23 -16.97 -0.01
CA GLN A 52 -14.30 -17.66 0.89
C GLN A 52 -13.65 -18.85 0.21
N ARG A 53 -12.32 -18.95 0.37
CA ARG A 53 -11.48 -20.00 -0.19
C ARG A 53 -10.68 -20.71 0.89
N GLU A 54 -10.49 -22.01 0.68
CA GLU A 54 -9.69 -22.88 1.55
C GLU A 54 -8.80 -23.81 0.70
N ILE A 55 -7.85 -24.46 1.37
CA ILE A 55 -6.93 -25.40 0.72
C ILE A 55 -7.38 -26.82 1.02
N GLY A 56 -7.36 -27.67 0.00
CA GLY A 56 -7.67 -29.08 0.11
C GLY A 56 -6.93 -29.93 -0.90
N THR A 57 -7.21 -31.21 -0.90
CA THR A 57 -6.66 -32.21 -1.83
C THR A 57 -7.79 -32.88 -2.59
N ILE A 58 -7.68 -33.00 -3.91
CA ILE A 58 -8.68 -33.66 -4.73
C ILE A 58 -8.71 -35.17 -4.39
N GLU A 59 -9.87 -35.66 -3.99
CA GLU A 59 -10.12 -37.11 -3.77
C GLU A 59 -10.73 -37.77 -4.99
N ASN A 60 -11.66 -37.08 -5.64
CA ASN A 60 -12.30 -37.60 -6.85
C ASN A 60 -12.59 -36.45 -7.80
N ILE A 61 -12.55 -36.72 -9.11
CA ILE A 61 -12.90 -35.77 -10.17
C ILE A 61 -13.63 -36.51 -11.29
N ASP A 62 -14.78 -35.98 -11.68
CA ASP A 62 -15.53 -36.42 -12.85
C ASP A 62 -15.61 -35.28 -13.86
N PHE A 63 -14.87 -35.43 -14.94
CA PHE A 63 -14.84 -34.44 -16.03
C PHE A 63 -16.14 -34.43 -16.86
N GLY A 64 -16.93 -35.50 -16.83
CA GLY A 64 -18.20 -35.61 -17.55
C GLY A 64 -19.31 -34.78 -16.88
N THR A 65 -19.44 -34.91 -15.57
CA THR A 65 -20.39 -34.12 -14.75
C THR A 65 -19.80 -32.78 -14.30
N LYS A 66 -18.49 -32.56 -14.47
CA LYS A 66 -17.70 -31.44 -13.94
C LYS A 66 -17.72 -31.33 -12.43
N GLU A 67 -17.92 -32.45 -11.74
CA GLU A 67 -17.93 -32.51 -10.28
C GLU A 67 -16.55 -32.89 -9.74
N VAL A 68 -16.20 -32.34 -8.58
CA VAL A 68 -14.98 -32.61 -7.86
C VAL A 68 -15.27 -32.75 -6.37
N SER A 69 -14.72 -33.77 -5.72
CA SER A 69 -14.70 -33.87 -4.25
C SER A 69 -13.30 -33.56 -3.75
N VAL A 70 -13.22 -32.67 -2.76
CA VAL A 70 -11.97 -32.16 -2.18
C VAL A 70 -11.97 -32.40 -0.69
N ARG A 71 -10.93 -33.08 -0.19
CA ARG A 71 -10.65 -33.27 1.22
C ARG A 71 -9.99 -32.01 1.76
N MET A 72 -10.67 -31.32 2.63
CA MET A 72 -10.17 -30.13 3.30
C MET A 72 -9.17 -30.52 4.41
N ARG A 73 -8.36 -29.55 4.88
CA ARG A 73 -7.35 -29.78 5.94
C ARG A 73 -7.95 -30.18 7.28
N ASP A 74 -9.18 -29.75 7.59
CA ASP A 74 -9.93 -30.14 8.78
C ASP A 74 -10.59 -31.53 8.68
N GLY A 75 -10.38 -32.23 7.56
CA GLY A 75 -10.91 -33.54 7.28
C GLY A 75 -12.31 -33.57 6.66
N GLN A 76 -12.95 -32.40 6.49
CA GLN A 76 -14.25 -32.33 5.81
C GLN A 76 -14.12 -32.60 4.32
N LEU A 77 -15.17 -33.18 3.72
CA LEU A 77 -15.24 -33.42 2.28
C LEU A 77 -16.17 -32.38 1.65
N GLU A 78 -15.64 -31.60 0.74
CA GLU A 78 -16.36 -30.59 0.00
C GLU A 78 -16.65 -31.06 -1.42
N PHE A 79 -17.89 -30.88 -1.88
CA PHE A 79 -18.31 -31.16 -3.24
C PHE A 79 -18.52 -29.86 -3.99
N ARG A 80 -17.82 -29.70 -5.10
CA ARG A 80 -17.82 -28.48 -5.92
C ARG A 80 -17.80 -28.85 -7.40
N THR A 81 -18.05 -27.84 -8.24
CA THR A 81 -17.76 -27.94 -9.67
C THR A 81 -16.30 -27.59 -9.94
N ILE A 82 -15.76 -28.09 -11.04
CA ILE A 82 -14.37 -27.86 -11.46
C ILE A 82 -14.06 -26.34 -11.53
N GLU A 83 -15.04 -25.51 -11.90
CA GLU A 83 -14.87 -24.07 -11.99
C GLU A 83 -14.57 -23.39 -10.63
N HIS A 84 -14.91 -24.04 -9.53
CA HIS A 84 -14.66 -23.54 -8.17
C HIS A 84 -13.31 -23.99 -7.59
N VAL A 85 -12.47 -24.66 -8.39
CA VAL A 85 -11.20 -25.23 -7.95
C VAL A 85 -10.07 -24.65 -8.78
N ASP A 86 -9.03 -24.13 -8.12
CA ASP A 86 -7.81 -23.65 -8.75
C ASP A 86 -6.62 -24.51 -8.30
N LYS A 87 -5.85 -25.04 -9.26
CA LYS A 87 -4.63 -25.82 -8.99
C LYS A 87 -3.40 -24.90 -9.00
N PRO A 88 -2.70 -24.69 -7.88
CA PRO A 88 -1.40 -24.06 -7.87
C PRO A 88 -0.37 -24.95 -8.58
N LEU A 89 0.45 -24.35 -9.44
CA LEU A 89 1.59 -24.98 -10.10
C LEU A 89 2.87 -24.80 -9.30
N GLU A 90 2.89 -23.82 -8.40
CA GLU A 90 3.94 -23.57 -7.43
C GLU A 90 3.40 -23.95 -6.04
N LEU A 91 4.06 -24.89 -5.38
CA LEU A 91 3.68 -25.39 -4.05
C LEU A 91 4.62 -24.94 -2.93
N ALA A 92 5.75 -24.35 -3.30
CA ALA A 92 6.75 -23.83 -2.38
C ALA A 92 7.21 -22.43 -2.81
N PRO A 93 7.49 -21.51 -1.85
CA PRO A 93 7.99 -20.15 -2.15
C PRO A 93 9.25 -20.13 -3.02
N GLU A 94 10.11 -21.12 -2.90
CA GLU A 94 11.35 -21.25 -3.67
C GLU A 94 11.09 -21.28 -5.18
N GLN A 95 10.03 -21.94 -5.62
CA GLN A 95 9.66 -22.02 -7.05
C GLN A 95 9.27 -20.63 -7.57
N MET A 96 8.51 -19.87 -6.77
CA MET A 96 8.17 -18.48 -7.09
C MET A 96 9.42 -17.59 -7.11
N PHE A 97 10.35 -17.75 -6.17
CA PHE A 97 11.58 -16.96 -6.11
C PHE A 97 12.48 -17.20 -7.33
N GLU A 98 12.61 -18.45 -7.78
CA GLU A 98 13.36 -18.81 -9.00
C GLU A 98 12.76 -18.16 -10.24
N ARG A 99 11.44 -18.23 -10.38
CA ARG A 99 10.71 -17.61 -11.49
C ARG A 99 10.94 -16.10 -11.55
N ILE A 100 10.79 -15.43 -10.41
CA ILE A 100 10.95 -13.97 -10.30
C ILE A 100 12.39 -13.56 -10.53
N ALA A 101 13.35 -14.20 -9.86
CA ALA A 101 14.76 -13.87 -9.98
C ALA A 101 15.24 -13.96 -11.43
N ARG A 102 14.88 -15.04 -12.13
CA ARG A 102 15.19 -15.24 -13.56
C ARG A 102 14.60 -14.14 -14.43
N HIS A 103 13.33 -13.82 -14.23
CA HIS A 103 12.64 -12.81 -15.04
C HIS A 103 13.20 -11.40 -14.80
N ILE A 104 13.43 -11.01 -13.55
CA ILE A 104 13.94 -9.67 -13.23
C ILE A 104 15.43 -9.52 -13.61
N ALA A 105 16.22 -10.60 -13.57
CA ALA A 105 17.60 -10.57 -14.04
C ALA A 105 17.71 -10.57 -15.57
N SER A 106 16.69 -11.00 -16.29
CA SER A 106 16.74 -11.12 -17.76
C SER A 106 16.98 -9.81 -18.51
N VAL A 107 16.75 -8.66 -17.85
CA VAL A 107 16.99 -7.32 -18.41
C VAL A 107 18.43 -6.83 -18.27
N GLU A 108 19.30 -7.60 -17.62
CA GLU A 108 20.73 -7.28 -17.55
C GLU A 108 21.38 -7.42 -18.95
N ARG A 109 22.45 -6.63 -19.17
CA ARG A 109 23.00 -6.41 -20.50
C ARG A 109 23.76 -7.61 -21.11
N THR A 110 24.38 -8.44 -20.25
CA THR A 110 25.17 -9.61 -20.70
C THR A 110 24.70 -10.89 -20.05
N GLU A 111 24.95 -12.05 -20.65
CA GLU A 111 24.54 -13.34 -20.09
C GLU A 111 25.22 -13.62 -18.74
N GLU A 112 26.49 -13.18 -18.56
CA GLU A 112 27.19 -13.28 -17.28
C GLU A 112 26.46 -12.47 -16.21
N LYS A 113 26.04 -11.22 -16.53
CA LYS A 113 25.28 -10.37 -15.62
C LYS A 113 23.90 -10.93 -15.32
N LYS A 114 23.20 -11.50 -16.30
CA LYS A 114 21.92 -12.17 -16.08
C LYS A 114 22.07 -13.33 -15.11
N SER A 115 23.05 -14.19 -15.30
CA SER A 115 23.32 -15.32 -14.41
C SER A 115 23.75 -14.87 -13.01
N GLU A 116 24.63 -13.88 -12.91
CA GLU A 116 25.07 -13.31 -11.64
C GLU A 116 23.89 -12.75 -10.84
N TRP A 117 23.05 -11.93 -11.49
CA TRP A 117 21.94 -11.26 -10.80
C TRP A 117 20.74 -12.18 -10.58
N GLU A 118 20.52 -13.20 -11.40
CA GLU A 118 19.54 -14.25 -11.08
C GLU A 118 19.87 -14.91 -9.73
N GLN A 119 21.14 -15.28 -9.51
CA GLN A 119 21.58 -15.86 -8.25
C GLN A 119 21.47 -14.89 -7.08
N LYS A 120 21.88 -13.63 -7.25
CA LYS A 120 21.79 -12.58 -6.22
C LYS A 120 20.35 -12.25 -5.87
N PHE A 121 19.47 -12.14 -6.85
CA PHE A 121 18.03 -11.87 -6.62
C PHE A 121 17.34 -13.06 -5.97
N ARG A 122 17.74 -14.29 -6.35
CA ARG A 122 17.26 -15.49 -5.68
C ARG A 122 17.65 -15.46 -4.18
N GLY A 123 18.93 -15.23 -3.89
CA GLY A 123 19.46 -15.13 -2.52
C GLY A 123 18.90 -13.92 -1.72
N LEU A 124 18.52 -12.85 -2.41
CA LEU A 124 17.88 -11.68 -1.81
C LEU A 124 16.51 -12.02 -1.19
N MET A 125 15.73 -12.89 -1.86
CA MET A 125 14.41 -13.33 -1.37
C MET A 125 14.49 -14.49 -0.38
N ASP A 126 15.61 -15.21 -0.33
CA ASP A 126 15.82 -16.31 0.62
C ASP A 126 15.66 -15.84 2.08
N ASP A 127 15.03 -16.68 2.88
CA ASP A 127 14.69 -16.39 4.26
C ASP A 127 13.85 -15.12 4.44
N TRP A 128 13.16 -14.71 3.36
CA TRP A 128 12.33 -13.50 3.36
C TRP A 128 13.07 -12.23 3.79
N LYS A 129 14.37 -12.12 3.47
CA LYS A 129 15.18 -10.93 3.77
C LYS A 129 14.66 -9.69 3.05
N TYR A 130 14.14 -9.91 1.84
CA TYR A 130 13.48 -8.92 1.01
C TYR A 130 12.21 -9.53 0.43
N VAL A 131 11.13 -8.77 0.47
CA VAL A 131 9.81 -9.20 0.02
C VAL A 131 9.34 -8.26 -1.08
N PRO A 132 9.38 -8.68 -2.35
CA PRO A 132 8.77 -7.94 -3.45
C PRO A 132 7.30 -7.65 -3.21
N ALA A 133 6.78 -6.60 -3.84
CA ALA A 133 5.36 -6.30 -3.80
C ALA A 133 4.52 -7.40 -4.44
N GLY A 134 3.27 -7.51 -4.00
CA GLY A 134 2.36 -8.57 -4.44
C GLY A 134 2.19 -8.66 -5.95
N ARG A 135 2.27 -7.55 -6.68
CA ARG A 135 2.16 -7.54 -8.15
C ARG A 135 3.37 -8.17 -8.85
N ILE A 136 4.55 -8.04 -8.26
CA ILE A 136 5.74 -8.73 -8.75
C ILE A 136 5.59 -10.24 -8.54
N PHE A 137 5.08 -10.66 -7.37
CA PHE A 137 4.80 -12.07 -7.11
C PHE A 137 3.81 -12.67 -8.11
N THR A 138 2.72 -11.95 -8.42
CA THR A 138 1.68 -12.45 -9.32
C THR A 138 2.04 -12.40 -10.80
N GLY A 139 2.88 -11.44 -11.24
CA GLY A 139 3.09 -11.14 -12.65
C GLY A 139 4.45 -11.56 -13.21
N ALA A 140 5.53 -11.40 -12.45
CA ALA A 140 6.87 -11.59 -12.97
C ALA A 140 7.15 -13.04 -13.39
N GLY A 141 7.52 -13.22 -14.65
CA GLY A 141 7.87 -14.53 -15.23
C GLY A 141 6.70 -15.48 -15.49
N THR A 142 5.44 -15.01 -15.40
CA THR A 142 4.25 -15.85 -15.65
C THR A 142 3.80 -15.85 -17.11
N GLY A 143 4.29 -14.92 -17.93
CA GLY A 143 3.79 -14.70 -19.29
C GLY A 143 2.40 -14.05 -19.36
N GLN A 144 1.81 -13.72 -18.23
CA GLN A 144 0.52 -13.03 -18.18
C GLN A 144 0.70 -11.53 -18.44
N ASN A 145 -0.33 -10.91 -19.02
CA ASN A 145 -0.31 -9.49 -19.35
C ASN A 145 -0.76 -8.63 -18.14
N LEU A 146 0.00 -8.69 -17.05
CA LEU A 146 -0.25 -8.00 -15.78
C LEU A 146 0.84 -6.96 -15.52
N THR A 147 0.47 -5.84 -14.93
CA THR A 147 1.45 -4.87 -14.43
C THR A 147 2.15 -5.39 -13.17
N PHE A 148 3.45 -5.08 -13.04
CA PHE A 148 4.19 -5.34 -11.79
C PHE A 148 4.06 -4.19 -10.79
N TYR A 149 3.42 -3.10 -11.19
CA TYR A 149 3.17 -1.94 -10.35
C TYR A 149 1.87 -2.08 -9.56
N ASN A 150 1.92 -1.70 -8.29
CA ASN A 150 0.77 -1.79 -7.41
C ASN A 150 -0.26 -0.71 -7.70
N CYS A 151 0.20 0.50 -7.99
CA CYS A 151 -0.67 1.67 -8.13
C CYS A 151 -0.12 2.66 -9.14
N TYR A 152 -1.03 3.52 -9.61
CA TYR A 152 -0.79 4.59 -10.59
C TYR A 152 -1.43 5.89 -10.10
N VAL A 153 -0.87 7.02 -10.48
CA VAL A 153 -1.59 8.30 -10.52
C VAL A 153 -1.78 8.66 -11.98
N ILE A 154 -3.00 8.97 -12.38
CA ILE A 154 -3.32 9.44 -13.73
C ILE A 154 -3.58 10.93 -13.73
N PRO A 155 -3.51 11.61 -14.90
CA PRO A 155 -3.72 13.04 -15.00
C PRO A 155 -5.05 13.49 -14.38
N HIS A 156 -5.10 14.73 -13.95
CA HIS A 156 -6.37 15.39 -13.66
C HIS A 156 -7.36 15.18 -14.80
N PRO A 157 -8.64 14.85 -14.53
CA PRO A 157 -9.64 14.80 -15.60
C PRO A 157 -9.73 16.18 -16.27
N LYS A 158 -9.71 16.24 -17.59
CA LYS A 158 -10.03 17.49 -18.29
C LYS A 158 -11.47 17.87 -17.98
N ASP A 159 -11.73 19.15 -17.74
CA ASP A 159 -13.06 19.66 -17.38
C ASP A 159 -14.04 19.68 -18.56
N SER A 160 -14.34 18.50 -19.06
CA SER A 160 -15.30 18.22 -20.12
C SER A 160 -15.86 16.81 -19.96
N ARG A 161 -17.05 16.54 -20.50
CA ARG A 161 -17.61 15.17 -20.50
C ARG A 161 -16.65 14.17 -21.11
N HIS A 162 -16.05 14.50 -22.25
CA HIS A 162 -15.06 13.63 -22.91
C HIS A 162 -13.88 13.35 -21.98
N GLY A 163 -13.26 14.37 -21.38
CA GLY A 163 -12.12 14.19 -20.49
C GLY A 163 -12.45 13.40 -19.22
N ILE A 164 -13.64 13.58 -18.66
CA ILE A 164 -14.11 12.80 -17.51
C ILE A 164 -14.22 11.30 -17.85
N PHE A 165 -14.81 10.97 -19.01
CA PHE A 165 -14.94 9.58 -19.45
C PHE A 165 -13.63 8.98 -19.96
N GLU A 166 -12.73 9.79 -20.53
CA GLU A 166 -11.36 9.36 -20.86
C GLU A 166 -10.61 8.91 -19.59
N THR A 167 -10.66 9.70 -18.52
CA THR A 167 -10.09 9.35 -17.20
C THR A 167 -10.73 8.08 -16.64
N LEU A 168 -12.05 7.91 -16.78
CA LEU A 168 -12.74 6.68 -16.37
C LEU A 168 -12.24 5.46 -17.14
N GLY A 169 -12.05 5.58 -18.45
CA GLY A 169 -11.50 4.50 -19.28
C GLY A 169 -10.07 4.11 -18.88
N GLN A 170 -9.21 5.10 -18.67
CA GLN A 170 -7.84 4.89 -18.21
C GLN A 170 -7.81 4.19 -16.84
N MET A 171 -8.64 4.67 -15.91
CA MET A 171 -8.78 4.07 -14.58
C MET A 171 -9.23 2.59 -14.67
N ALA A 172 -10.26 2.32 -15.47
CA ALA A 172 -10.80 0.97 -15.63
C ALA A 172 -9.76 0.01 -16.22
N GLU A 173 -9.01 0.45 -17.23
CA GLU A 173 -7.96 -0.35 -17.87
C GLU A 173 -6.83 -0.69 -16.90
N ILE A 174 -6.37 0.27 -16.09
CA ILE A 174 -5.33 0.04 -15.08
C ILE A 174 -5.84 -0.94 -14.02
N MET A 175 -7.07 -0.75 -13.51
CA MET A 175 -7.63 -1.59 -12.46
C MET A 175 -7.84 -3.02 -12.93
N SER A 176 -8.31 -3.24 -14.16
CA SER A 176 -8.50 -4.59 -14.72
C SER A 176 -7.19 -5.38 -14.81
N ARG A 177 -6.04 -4.70 -14.95
CA ARG A 177 -4.70 -5.30 -14.97
C ARG A 177 -4.03 -5.34 -13.60
N GLY A 178 -4.74 -4.98 -12.56
CA GLY A 178 -4.32 -5.15 -11.18
C GLY A 178 -3.75 -3.92 -10.49
N GLY A 179 -3.68 -2.75 -11.15
CA GLY A 179 -3.23 -1.49 -10.54
C GLY A 179 -4.33 -0.79 -9.75
N GLY A 180 -3.98 -0.19 -8.60
CA GLY A 180 -4.79 0.84 -7.97
C GLY A 180 -4.58 2.19 -8.67
N VAL A 181 -5.49 3.15 -8.48
CA VAL A 181 -5.43 4.45 -9.16
C VAL A 181 -5.64 5.59 -8.17
N GLY A 182 -4.87 6.66 -8.32
CA GLY A 182 -5.09 7.95 -7.67
C GLY A 182 -5.49 9.01 -8.69
N ILE A 183 -6.50 9.80 -8.37
CA ILE A 183 -7.02 10.89 -9.21
C ILE A 183 -7.26 12.12 -8.35
N ASN A 184 -6.68 13.25 -8.74
CA ASN A 184 -7.04 14.54 -8.16
C ASN A 184 -8.11 15.18 -9.05
N VAL A 185 -9.30 15.41 -8.50
CA VAL A 185 -10.47 15.92 -9.23
C VAL A 185 -10.64 17.44 -9.13
N SER A 186 -9.65 18.15 -8.61
CA SER A 186 -9.70 19.62 -8.45
C SER A 186 -9.74 20.39 -9.77
N SER A 187 -9.46 19.74 -10.90
CA SER A 187 -9.58 20.33 -12.23
C SER A 187 -11.03 20.52 -12.68
N LEU A 188 -11.97 19.80 -12.09
CA LEU A 188 -13.39 19.83 -12.47
C LEU A 188 -14.08 21.05 -11.88
N ARG A 189 -14.84 21.78 -12.70
CA ARG A 189 -15.62 22.95 -12.27
C ARG A 189 -16.58 22.60 -11.13
N PRO A 190 -16.81 23.54 -10.22
CA PRO A 190 -17.64 23.29 -9.04
C PRO A 190 -19.11 23.11 -9.40
N ARG A 191 -19.87 22.60 -8.44
CA ARG A 191 -21.31 22.46 -8.53
C ARG A 191 -21.96 23.81 -8.83
N TYR A 192 -22.96 23.79 -9.68
CA TYR A 192 -23.72 24.97 -10.18
C TYR A 192 -22.93 25.92 -11.10
N ALA A 193 -21.66 25.69 -11.38
CA ALA A 193 -20.94 26.45 -12.39
C ALA A 193 -21.63 26.37 -13.75
N TYR A 194 -21.64 27.48 -14.49
CA TYR A 194 -22.32 27.55 -15.79
C TYR A 194 -21.63 26.67 -16.85
N VAL A 195 -22.45 25.95 -17.61
CA VAL A 195 -22.02 25.09 -18.73
C VAL A 195 -22.59 25.64 -20.04
N LYS A 196 -21.77 26.41 -20.75
CA LYS A 196 -22.17 27.13 -21.99
C LYS A 196 -22.78 26.21 -23.06
N GLY A 197 -22.22 25.03 -23.28
CA GLY A 197 -22.62 24.12 -24.36
C GLY A 197 -24.03 23.57 -24.25
N VAL A 198 -24.64 23.61 -23.07
CA VAL A 198 -26.01 23.10 -22.81
C VAL A 198 -26.88 24.14 -22.10
N ASN A 199 -26.35 25.36 -21.92
CA ASN A 199 -27.01 26.43 -21.17
C ASN A 199 -27.53 25.95 -19.80
N GLY A 200 -26.72 25.15 -19.12
CA GLY A 200 -27.05 24.48 -17.87
C GLY A 200 -26.03 24.71 -16.78
N ARG A 201 -26.09 23.88 -15.74
CA ARG A 201 -25.21 23.95 -14.58
C ARG A 201 -24.48 22.64 -14.36
N SER A 202 -23.25 22.73 -13.85
CA SER A 202 -22.42 21.59 -13.48
C SER A 202 -23.00 20.85 -12.26
N SER A 203 -22.89 19.52 -12.27
CA SER A 203 -23.16 18.67 -11.10
C SER A 203 -22.04 18.72 -10.04
N GLY A 204 -20.85 19.24 -10.40
CA GLY A 204 -19.72 19.44 -9.52
C GLY A 204 -18.74 18.28 -9.45
N ALA A 205 -17.57 18.55 -8.85
CA ALA A 205 -16.48 17.58 -8.76
C ALA A 205 -16.86 16.32 -7.96
N VAL A 206 -17.64 16.45 -6.89
CA VAL A 206 -18.05 15.32 -6.02
C VAL A 206 -18.95 14.34 -6.76
N SER A 207 -19.87 14.84 -7.61
CA SER A 207 -20.75 13.97 -8.40
C SER A 207 -19.96 13.11 -9.40
N TRP A 208 -18.95 13.68 -10.05
CA TRP A 208 -18.07 12.93 -10.95
C TRP A 208 -17.13 11.99 -10.20
N ALA A 209 -16.65 12.38 -9.02
CA ALA A 209 -15.90 11.51 -8.12
C ALA A 209 -16.74 10.26 -7.72
N SER A 210 -18.05 10.42 -7.51
CA SER A 210 -18.97 9.31 -7.23
C SER A 210 -19.04 8.30 -8.37
N LEU A 211 -18.99 8.75 -9.64
CA LEU A 211 -18.92 7.87 -10.80
C LEU A 211 -17.66 6.99 -10.78
N TYR A 212 -16.49 7.59 -10.53
CA TYR A 212 -15.24 6.85 -10.42
C TYR A 212 -15.28 5.83 -9.29
N SER A 213 -15.82 6.21 -8.14
CA SER A 213 -16.02 5.30 -7.00
C SER A 213 -16.95 4.14 -7.34
N PHE A 214 -18.07 4.40 -8.03
CA PHE A 214 -19.02 3.36 -8.44
C PHE A 214 -18.35 2.32 -9.35
N VAL A 215 -17.66 2.77 -10.40
CA VAL A 215 -16.99 1.87 -11.35
C VAL A 215 -15.87 1.08 -10.66
N THR A 216 -15.14 1.68 -9.71
CA THR A 216 -14.14 0.96 -8.89
C THR A 216 -14.74 -0.26 -8.19
N GLY A 217 -15.98 -0.16 -7.71
CA GLY A 217 -16.69 -1.27 -7.07
C GLY A 217 -17.08 -2.41 -7.99
N LEU A 218 -17.17 -2.15 -9.31
CA LEU A 218 -17.51 -3.16 -10.33
C LEU A 218 -16.30 -3.96 -10.82
N ILE A 219 -15.09 -3.40 -10.71
CA ILE A 219 -13.88 -4.00 -11.30
C ILE A 219 -13.21 -4.93 -10.30
N GLU A 220 -13.06 -6.19 -10.69
CA GLU A 220 -12.21 -7.16 -9.99
C GLU A 220 -10.82 -7.21 -10.61
N GLN A 221 -9.80 -6.92 -9.82
CA GLN A 221 -8.39 -6.94 -10.23
C GLN A 221 -7.90 -8.37 -10.44
N GLY A 222 -7.83 -8.81 -11.70
CA GLY A 222 -7.31 -10.14 -12.04
C GLY A 222 -8.00 -11.30 -11.31
N GLY A 223 -9.32 -11.18 -11.02
CA GLY A 223 -10.12 -12.20 -10.35
C GLY A 223 -9.83 -12.41 -8.87
N SER A 224 -9.00 -11.57 -8.23
CA SER A 224 -8.55 -11.83 -6.86
C SER A 224 -8.67 -10.66 -5.88
N ARG A 225 -8.92 -9.43 -6.34
CA ARG A 225 -8.99 -8.24 -5.49
C ARG A 225 -9.93 -7.19 -6.10
N ARG A 226 -10.68 -6.46 -5.26
CA ARG A 226 -11.48 -5.31 -5.70
C ARG A 226 -10.59 -4.17 -6.15
N GLY A 227 -11.06 -3.31 -7.05
CA GLY A 227 -10.42 -2.07 -7.45
C GLY A 227 -10.05 -1.20 -6.25
N ALA A 228 -8.98 -0.42 -6.37
CA ALA A 228 -8.53 0.51 -5.33
C ALA A 228 -8.38 1.90 -5.93
N LEU A 229 -9.02 2.89 -5.31
CA LEU A 229 -9.06 4.28 -5.77
C LEU A 229 -8.74 5.24 -4.64
N MET A 230 -7.91 6.25 -4.95
CA MET A 230 -7.75 7.46 -4.15
C MET A 230 -8.35 8.63 -4.93
N LEU A 231 -9.20 9.39 -4.28
CA LEU A 231 -9.71 10.65 -4.79
C LEU A 231 -9.19 11.79 -3.91
N ILE A 232 -8.60 12.81 -4.53
CA ILE A 232 -8.14 14.02 -3.85
C ILE A 232 -8.90 15.22 -4.38
N LEU A 233 -9.32 16.09 -3.47
CA LEU A 233 -9.78 17.45 -3.77
C LEU A 233 -8.99 18.45 -2.93
N ASN A 234 -8.48 19.50 -3.58
CA ASN A 234 -7.65 20.49 -2.89
C ASN A 234 -8.49 21.46 -2.05
N CYS A 235 -7.93 21.94 -0.94
CA CYS A 235 -8.58 22.77 0.07
C CYS A 235 -9.11 24.12 -0.45
N TRP A 236 -8.65 24.60 -1.59
CA TRP A 236 -9.10 25.84 -2.23
C TRP A 236 -10.33 25.66 -3.13
N HIS A 237 -10.72 24.41 -3.44
CA HIS A 237 -11.81 24.13 -4.38
C HIS A 237 -13.18 24.46 -3.76
N PRO A 238 -14.13 25.07 -4.51
CA PRO A 238 -15.45 25.42 -3.99
C PRO A 238 -16.27 24.26 -3.44
N ASP A 239 -16.09 23.04 -3.96
CA ASP A 239 -16.82 21.84 -3.50
C ASP A 239 -16.14 21.12 -2.32
N VAL A 240 -15.12 21.71 -1.68
CA VAL A 240 -14.31 21.00 -0.67
C VAL A 240 -15.13 20.54 0.54
N LEU A 241 -16.10 21.33 1.00
CA LEU A 241 -16.94 20.95 2.13
C LEU A 241 -17.87 19.78 1.79
N ASP A 242 -18.45 19.77 0.58
CA ASP A 242 -19.24 18.63 0.07
C ASP A 242 -18.38 17.36 -0.04
N PHE A 243 -17.14 17.52 -0.49
CA PHE A 243 -16.19 16.41 -0.60
C PHE A 243 -15.82 15.81 0.76
N ILE A 244 -15.50 16.65 1.76
CA ILE A 244 -15.18 16.22 3.13
C ILE A 244 -16.34 15.41 3.73
N ASN A 245 -17.58 15.81 3.48
CA ASN A 245 -18.76 15.17 4.03
C ASN A 245 -19.32 14.02 3.17
N SER A 246 -18.74 13.77 2.01
CA SER A 246 -19.27 12.78 1.04
C SER A 246 -19.31 11.34 1.57
N LYS A 247 -18.49 11.00 2.57
CA LYS A 247 -18.48 9.67 3.23
C LYS A 247 -19.58 9.54 4.29
N LYS A 248 -20.08 10.64 4.82
CA LYS A 248 -21.19 10.65 5.81
C LYS A 248 -22.55 10.39 5.13
N GLU A 249 -22.67 10.72 3.84
CA GLU A 249 -23.87 10.49 3.09
C GLU A 249 -23.85 9.10 2.43
N ALA A 250 -24.78 8.25 2.81
CA ALA A 250 -24.88 6.91 2.27
C ALA A 250 -24.96 6.92 0.73
N GLY A 251 -24.05 6.18 0.07
CA GLY A 251 -24.08 5.93 -1.37
C GLY A 251 -23.32 6.92 -2.26
N LYS A 252 -22.71 7.99 -1.75
CA LYS A 252 -21.99 8.95 -2.60
C LYS A 252 -20.60 8.43 -3.03
N ILE A 253 -19.69 8.17 -2.09
CA ILE A 253 -18.33 7.66 -2.39
C ILE A 253 -18.05 6.46 -1.47
N THR A 254 -18.29 5.26 -1.95
CA THR A 254 -18.19 4.02 -1.14
C THR A 254 -16.96 3.18 -1.43
N ASN A 255 -16.45 3.22 -2.67
CA ASN A 255 -15.36 2.36 -3.13
C ASN A 255 -14.06 3.14 -3.42
N ALA A 256 -13.85 4.27 -2.76
CA ALA A 256 -12.64 5.06 -2.88
C ALA A 256 -12.19 5.54 -1.50
N ASN A 257 -10.90 5.64 -1.29
CA ASN A 257 -10.32 6.46 -0.22
C ASN A 257 -10.38 7.93 -0.66
N ILE A 258 -10.61 8.83 0.28
CA ILE A 258 -10.62 10.26 -0.01
C ILE A 258 -9.58 10.99 0.86
N SER A 259 -8.92 11.99 0.29
CA SER A 259 -8.00 12.88 1.00
C SER A 259 -8.18 14.32 0.53
N VAL A 260 -7.96 15.27 1.44
CA VAL A 260 -7.92 16.69 1.09
C VAL A 260 -6.47 17.09 0.81
N GLY A 261 -6.23 17.72 -0.34
CA GLY A 261 -4.94 18.32 -0.68
C GLY A 261 -4.78 19.64 0.08
N ILE A 262 -3.89 19.65 1.08
CA ILE A 262 -3.68 20.76 2.00
C ILE A 262 -2.44 21.55 1.58
N THR A 263 -2.60 22.85 1.34
CA THR A 263 -1.50 23.76 1.03
C THR A 263 -0.90 24.38 2.30
N ASP A 264 0.35 24.85 2.22
CA ASP A 264 1.00 25.54 3.34
C ASP A 264 0.30 26.86 3.68
N ASP A 265 -0.16 27.59 2.66
CA ASP A 265 -0.95 28.83 2.86
C ASP A 265 -2.26 28.57 3.60
N PHE A 266 -2.91 27.41 3.33
CA PHE A 266 -4.10 27.01 4.07
C PHE A 266 -3.78 26.72 5.55
N MET A 267 -2.68 26.01 5.82
CA MET A 267 -2.26 25.73 7.20
C MET A 267 -1.87 27.00 7.93
N ASP A 268 -1.23 27.97 7.28
CA ASP A 268 -0.99 29.29 7.86
C ASP A 268 -2.31 30.02 8.18
N ALA A 269 -3.28 29.96 7.28
CA ALA A 269 -4.60 30.54 7.50
C ALA A 269 -5.34 29.86 8.66
N VAL A 270 -5.25 28.54 8.81
CA VAL A 270 -5.81 27.81 9.96
C VAL A 270 -5.17 28.24 11.26
N LYS A 271 -3.83 28.27 11.34
CA LYS A 271 -3.07 28.62 12.55
C LYS A 271 -3.30 30.06 13.01
N ASN A 272 -3.53 30.97 12.07
CA ASN A 272 -3.69 32.40 12.34
C ASN A 272 -5.15 32.86 12.26
N ASP A 273 -6.12 31.95 12.24
CA ASP A 273 -7.56 32.21 12.17
C ASP A 273 -7.97 33.19 11.05
N LYS A 274 -7.37 32.99 9.87
CA LYS A 274 -7.60 33.86 8.71
C LYS A 274 -8.78 33.40 7.85
N PRO A 275 -9.38 34.32 7.05
CA PRO A 275 -10.32 33.94 6.01
C PRO A 275 -9.61 33.13 4.92
N TRP A 276 -10.37 32.25 4.26
CA TRP A 276 -9.93 31.42 3.17
C TRP A 276 -10.90 31.51 2.00
N ASP A 277 -10.36 31.82 0.81
CA ASP A 277 -11.15 31.95 -0.39
C ASP A 277 -11.26 30.61 -1.11
N LEU A 278 -12.49 30.18 -1.37
CA LEU A 278 -12.80 29.07 -2.26
C LEU A 278 -12.87 29.59 -3.69
N ILE A 279 -11.95 29.14 -4.52
CA ILE A 279 -11.68 29.72 -5.85
C ILE A 279 -11.69 28.65 -6.94
N PHE A 280 -11.97 29.08 -8.16
CA PHE A 280 -11.83 28.27 -9.34
C PHE A 280 -11.51 29.15 -10.56
N PRO A 281 -10.80 28.66 -11.61
CA PRO A 281 -10.60 29.41 -12.83
C PRO A 281 -11.91 29.92 -13.44
N ASP A 282 -11.84 31.10 -14.06
CA ASP A 282 -12.93 31.59 -14.89
C ASP A 282 -12.99 30.71 -16.18
N THR A 283 -14.03 29.90 -16.29
CA THR A 283 -14.21 28.99 -17.44
C THR A 283 -14.47 29.72 -18.77
N SER A 284 -14.69 31.05 -18.72
CA SER A 284 -14.80 31.91 -19.91
C SER A 284 -13.47 32.50 -20.34
N ASP A 285 -12.41 32.36 -19.55
CA ASP A 285 -11.06 32.80 -19.90
C ASP A 285 -10.59 32.07 -21.17
N PRO A 286 -10.08 32.79 -22.17
CA PRO A 286 -9.59 32.17 -23.41
C PRO A 286 -8.51 31.08 -23.21
N LEU A 287 -7.72 31.20 -22.13
CA LEU A 287 -6.67 30.24 -21.80
C LEU A 287 -7.23 28.94 -21.19
N TYR A 288 -8.47 28.96 -20.68
CA TYR A 288 -9.00 27.89 -19.86
C TYR A 288 -8.98 26.53 -20.56
N LYS A 289 -9.46 26.47 -21.79
CA LYS A 289 -9.59 25.21 -22.54
C LYS A 289 -8.25 24.49 -22.74
N ASP A 290 -7.18 25.27 -22.99
CA ASP A 290 -5.88 24.72 -23.43
C ASP A 290 -4.83 24.70 -22.33
N LYS A 291 -4.99 25.52 -21.26
CA LYS A 291 -3.96 25.72 -20.23
C LYS A 291 -4.36 25.28 -18.83
N TRP A 292 -5.66 25.07 -18.59
CA TRP A 292 -6.10 24.57 -17.27
C TRP A 292 -5.77 23.09 -17.10
N ASP A 293 -4.93 22.77 -16.14
CA ASP A 293 -4.45 21.43 -15.85
C ASP A 293 -4.72 20.96 -14.41
N GLY A 294 -5.50 21.71 -13.63
CA GLY A 294 -5.79 21.40 -12.23
C GLY A 294 -4.86 22.07 -11.21
N ASN A 295 -3.78 22.71 -11.65
CA ASN A 295 -2.84 23.41 -10.78
C ASN A 295 -3.16 24.91 -10.72
N ILE A 296 -3.77 25.35 -9.60
CA ILE A 296 -4.25 26.73 -9.44
C ILE A 296 -3.10 27.74 -9.38
N LYS A 297 -1.94 27.36 -8.80
CA LYS A 297 -0.77 28.25 -8.74
C LYS A 297 -0.22 28.52 -10.13
N ARG A 298 -0.03 27.45 -10.92
CA ARG A 298 0.40 27.57 -12.34
C ARG A 298 -0.60 28.36 -13.17
N TRP A 299 -1.89 28.16 -12.95
CA TRP A 299 -2.93 28.94 -13.62
C TRP A 299 -2.81 30.45 -13.35
N GLN A 300 -2.57 30.82 -12.09
CA GLN A 300 -2.37 32.23 -11.70
C GLN A 300 -1.05 32.79 -12.25
N GLU A 301 0.02 32.01 -12.27
CA GLU A 301 1.34 32.41 -12.82
C GLU A 301 1.30 32.77 -14.31
N ILE A 302 0.47 32.08 -15.09
CA ILE A 302 0.29 32.40 -16.52
C ILE A 302 -0.72 33.51 -16.76
N GLY A 303 -1.25 34.15 -15.71
CA GLY A 303 -2.21 35.25 -15.78
C GLY A 303 -3.66 34.82 -15.98
N GLY A 304 -3.99 33.55 -15.77
CA GLY A 304 -5.35 33.03 -15.86
C GLY A 304 -6.28 33.64 -14.82
N LYS A 305 -7.49 33.99 -15.23
CA LYS A 305 -8.49 34.61 -14.34
C LYS A 305 -9.08 33.60 -13.38
N VAL A 306 -9.28 34.04 -12.12
CA VAL A 306 -9.83 33.24 -11.03
C VAL A 306 -11.14 33.87 -10.56
N ILE A 307 -12.15 33.05 -10.31
CA ILE A 307 -13.42 33.44 -9.67
C ILE A 307 -13.40 33.02 -8.23
N LYS A 308 -13.66 33.95 -7.34
CA LYS A 308 -13.93 33.71 -5.93
C LYS A 308 -15.42 33.31 -5.80
N HIS A 309 -15.66 32.07 -5.37
CA HIS A 309 -17.01 31.54 -5.16
C HIS A 309 -17.54 31.85 -3.76
N LYS A 310 -16.68 31.75 -2.75
CA LYS A 310 -17.03 31.97 -1.35
C LYS A 310 -15.77 32.26 -0.53
N THR A 311 -15.92 33.06 0.52
CA THR A 311 -14.92 33.21 1.59
C THR A 311 -15.47 32.56 2.85
N VAL A 312 -14.65 31.72 3.50
CA VAL A 312 -14.95 31.03 4.76
C VAL A 312 -13.79 31.21 5.74
N ARG A 313 -13.95 30.87 7.00
CA ARG A 313 -12.79 30.74 7.89
C ARG A 313 -12.02 29.47 7.53
N ALA A 314 -10.69 29.56 7.42
CA ALA A 314 -9.87 28.37 7.21
C ALA A 314 -10.06 27.32 8.32
N ALA A 315 -10.21 27.80 9.57
CA ALA A 315 -10.48 26.95 10.73
C ALA A 315 -11.78 26.14 10.58
N ASP A 316 -12.82 26.66 9.92
CA ASP A 316 -14.09 25.94 9.72
C ASP A 316 -13.91 24.74 8.77
N ILE A 317 -13.10 24.88 7.73
CA ILE A 317 -12.77 23.75 6.84
C ILE A 317 -11.94 22.71 7.60
N TRP A 318 -10.93 23.19 8.36
CA TRP A 318 -10.07 22.31 9.16
C TRP A 318 -10.89 21.51 10.19
N ASP A 319 -11.77 22.17 10.93
CA ASP A 319 -12.65 21.53 11.92
C ASP A 319 -13.60 20.51 11.27
N ASN A 320 -14.08 20.76 10.04
CA ASN A 320 -14.85 19.79 9.27
C ASN A 320 -14.02 18.55 8.88
N ILE A 321 -12.78 18.74 8.41
CA ILE A 321 -11.86 17.63 8.13
C ILE A 321 -11.65 16.79 9.38
N ILE A 322 -11.32 17.43 10.51
CA ILE A 322 -11.05 16.78 11.80
C ILE A 322 -12.28 16.01 12.29
N SER A 323 -13.44 16.64 12.33
CA SER A 323 -14.69 16.02 12.77
C SER A 323 -15.08 14.81 11.89
N SER A 324 -14.88 14.91 10.58
CA SER A 324 -15.14 13.82 9.66
C SER A 324 -14.16 12.67 9.87
N ALA A 325 -12.86 12.95 9.95
CA ALA A 325 -11.83 11.94 10.22
C ALA A 325 -12.03 11.24 11.56
N TRP A 326 -12.40 11.99 12.60
CA TRP A 326 -12.71 11.43 13.91
C TRP A 326 -13.90 10.47 13.87
N SER A 327 -14.94 10.78 13.10
CA SER A 327 -16.17 9.98 13.05
C SER A 327 -16.09 8.77 12.11
N SER A 328 -15.33 8.86 11.01
CA SER A 328 -15.33 7.84 9.93
C SER A 328 -13.94 7.41 9.47
N ALA A 329 -12.86 7.89 10.08
CA ALA A 329 -11.47 7.71 9.66
C ALA A 329 -11.13 8.32 8.28
N GLU A 330 -12.02 9.14 7.71
CA GLU A 330 -11.83 9.84 6.43
C GLU A 330 -12.47 11.24 6.47
N PRO A 331 -11.95 12.22 5.71
CA PRO A 331 -10.85 12.12 4.76
C PRO A 331 -9.48 12.00 5.44
N GLY A 332 -8.51 11.43 4.72
CA GLY A 332 -7.10 11.60 5.01
C GLY A 332 -6.62 12.99 4.61
N MET A 333 -5.36 13.30 4.92
CA MET A 333 -4.72 14.55 4.50
C MET A 333 -3.51 14.26 3.63
N TYR A 334 -3.37 15.07 2.60
CA TYR A 334 -2.19 15.11 1.75
C TYR A 334 -1.60 16.53 1.78
N PHE A 335 -0.47 16.71 2.45
CA PHE A 335 0.22 17.98 2.52
C PHE A 335 0.97 18.23 1.21
N ILE A 336 0.22 18.68 0.20
CA ILE A 336 0.64 18.71 -1.21
C ILE A 336 1.83 19.63 -1.45
N ASP A 337 1.90 20.80 -0.82
CA ASP A 337 3.03 21.72 -0.98
C ASP A 337 4.31 21.13 -0.38
N ARG A 338 4.20 20.46 0.78
CA ARG A 338 5.33 19.76 1.40
C ARG A 338 5.83 18.60 0.53
N ALA A 339 4.91 17.78 0.01
CA ALA A 339 5.29 16.68 -0.86
C ALA A 339 6.06 17.19 -2.09
N ASN A 340 5.61 18.27 -2.70
CA ASN A 340 6.27 18.89 -3.85
C ASN A 340 7.60 19.56 -3.48
N TYR A 341 7.69 20.23 -2.33
CA TYR A 341 8.95 20.84 -1.86
C TYR A 341 10.06 19.81 -1.64
N TYR A 342 9.72 18.66 -1.06
CA TYR A 342 10.69 17.59 -0.82
C TYR A 342 10.89 16.67 -2.02
N SER A 343 10.15 16.85 -3.11
CA SER A 343 10.24 16.00 -4.29
C SER A 343 11.52 16.22 -5.08
N ASN A 344 12.21 15.15 -5.43
CA ASN A 344 13.36 15.18 -6.32
C ASN A 344 12.98 15.45 -7.79
N SER A 345 11.68 15.32 -8.13
CA SER A 345 11.17 15.63 -9.48
C SER A 345 10.61 17.05 -9.63
N TRP A 346 10.73 17.90 -8.62
CA TRP A 346 10.09 19.21 -8.53
C TRP A 346 10.26 20.10 -9.78
N TYR A 347 11.35 19.96 -10.50
CA TYR A 347 11.71 20.79 -11.66
C TYR A 347 11.15 20.29 -12.99
N PHE A 348 10.60 19.08 -13.06
CA PHE A 348 10.01 18.54 -14.29
C PHE A 348 8.63 17.90 -14.12
N ALA A 349 8.25 17.54 -12.91
CA ALA A 349 6.94 16.91 -12.63
C ALA A 349 6.47 17.23 -11.20
N ASP A 350 5.28 17.80 -11.09
CA ASP A 350 4.58 18.00 -9.83
C ASP A 350 3.85 16.73 -9.40
N LEU A 351 3.53 16.65 -8.10
CA LEU A 351 2.91 15.52 -7.45
C LEU A 351 1.47 15.88 -7.03
N PRO A 352 0.48 15.81 -7.94
CA PRO A 352 -0.87 16.29 -7.68
C PRO A 352 -1.68 15.35 -6.79
N CYS A 353 -1.29 14.08 -6.69
CA CYS A 353 -2.07 13.03 -6.05
C CYS A 353 -1.15 11.95 -5.46
N THR A 354 -1.74 11.11 -4.62
CA THR A 354 -1.09 9.90 -4.13
C THR A 354 -1.78 8.65 -4.69
N ASN A 355 -1.11 7.50 -4.54
CA ASN A 355 -1.75 6.19 -4.69
C ASN A 355 -2.81 5.95 -3.60
N PRO A 356 -3.65 4.90 -3.70
CA PRO A 356 -4.74 4.64 -2.74
C PRO A 356 -4.33 4.55 -1.27
N CYS A 357 -3.11 4.11 -0.96
CA CYS A 357 -2.62 3.97 0.41
C CYS A 357 -1.81 5.19 0.92
N GLY A 358 -1.53 6.17 0.07
CA GLY A 358 -0.92 7.45 0.43
C GLY A 358 0.59 7.47 0.55
N GLU A 359 1.29 6.33 0.40
CA GLU A 359 2.75 6.26 0.54
C GLU A 359 3.52 6.79 -0.67
N GLN A 360 2.87 6.95 -1.81
CA GLN A 360 3.50 7.42 -3.05
C GLN A 360 2.79 8.65 -3.60
N PRO A 361 3.22 9.85 -3.25
CA PRO A 361 2.97 11.04 -4.07
C PRO A 361 3.59 10.83 -5.44
N LEU A 362 2.80 10.94 -6.48
CA LEU A 362 3.20 10.60 -7.84
C LEU A 362 2.82 11.71 -8.83
N PRO A 363 3.64 11.92 -9.87
CA PRO A 363 3.23 12.72 -11.02
C PRO A 363 2.17 11.96 -11.83
N ALA A 364 1.55 12.67 -12.77
CA ALA A 364 0.70 12.03 -13.75
C ALA A 364 1.46 10.90 -14.47
N TRP A 365 0.83 9.72 -14.59
CA TRP A 365 1.42 8.50 -15.13
C TRP A 365 2.59 7.91 -14.33
N GLY A 366 2.83 8.43 -13.12
CA GLY A 366 3.75 7.85 -12.17
C GLY A 366 3.18 6.56 -11.53
N VAL A 367 4.06 5.69 -11.04
CA VAL A 367 3.70 4.36 -10.53
C VAL A 367 4.38 4.00 -9.22
N CYS A 368 3.76 3.08 -8.49
CA CYS A 368 4.31 2.42 -7.31
C CYS A 368 5.07 1.14 -7.71
N ASN A 369 6.39 1.21 -7.77
CA ASN A 369 7.29 0.06 -7.93
C ASN A 369 7.84 -0.31 -6.55
N LEU A 370 7.20 -1.28 -5.87
CA LEU A 370 7.40 -1.51 -4.45
C LEU A 370 8.17 -2.81 -4.14
N GLY A 371 8.93 -2.75 -3.05
CA GLY A 371 9.59 -3.89 -2.43
C GLY A 371 10.03 -3.55 -1.01
N HIS A 372 10.24 -4.56 -0.16
CA HIS A 372 10.34 -4.33 1.28
C HIS A 372 11.49 -5.13 1.89
N VAL A 373 12.42 -4.42 2.53
CA VAL A 373 13.48 -5.03 3.35
C VAL A 373 12.87 -5.51 4.67
N ASN A 374 13.08 -6.76 5.01
CA ASN A 374 12.58 -7.34 6.26
C ASN A 374 13.55 -7.11 7.41
N LEU A 375 13.30 -6.10 8.22
CA LEU A 375 14.15 -5.72 9.33
C LEU A 375 14.26 -6.83 10.40
N ALA A 376 13.21 -7.64 10.58
CA ALA A 376 13.22 -8.77 11.50
C ALA A 376 14.24 -9.87 11.13
N LYS A 377 14.76 -9.85 9.90
CA LYS A 377 15.80 -10.75 9.39
C LYS A 377 17.21 -10.15 9.44
N HIS A 378 17.34 -8.90 9.86
CA HIS A 378 18.60 -8.17 9.92
C HIS A 378 18.99 -7.78 11.36
N ILE A 379 18.51 -8.56 12.31
CA ILE A 379 18.87 -8.40 13.72
C ILE A 379 19.24 -9.76 14.34
N ASN A 380 20.30 -9.79 15.13
CA ASN A 380 20.61 -10.93 15.95
C ASN A 380 19.60 -10.99 17.11
N LYS A 381 18.74 -12.01 17.08
CA LYS A 381 17.64 -12.16 18.04
C LYS A 381 18.10 -12.40 19.49
N GLN A 382 19.33 -12.90 19.69
CA GLN A 382 19.88 -13.19 21.00
C GLN A 382 20.57 -11.96 21.61
N THR A 383 21.35 -11.23 20.81
CA THR A 383 22.13 -10.07 21.30
C THR A 383 21.37 -8.74 21.12
N GLY A 384 20.39 -8.68 20.23
CA GLY A 384 19.70 -7.44 19.84
C GLY A 384 20.60 -6.52 18.99
N GLU A 385 21.67 -7.03 18.41
CA GLU A 385 22.54 -6.25 17.52
C GLU A 385 22.04 -6.29 16.08
N VAL A 386 22.02 -5.12 15.43
CA VAL A 386 21.67 -5.01 14.01
C VAL A 386 22.80 -5.58 13.15
N MET A 387 22.46 -6.41 12.19
CA MET A 387 23.37 -7.04 11.23
C MET A 387 23.62 -6.07 10.07
N TRP A 388 24.38 -4.99 10.34
CA TRP A 388 24.53 -3.85 9.43
C TRP A 388 25.10 -4.22 8.06
N ASN A 389 26.04 -5.17 7.99
CA ASN A 389 26.64 -5.60 6.71
C ASN A 389 25.63 -6.35 5.84
N GLU A 390 24.87 -7.26 6.43
CA GLU A 390 23.78 -7.97 5.74
C GLU A 390 22.66 -7.02 5.30
N LEU A 391 22.30 -6.07 6.18
CA LEU A 391 21.32 -5.05 5.85
C LEU A 391 21.79 -4.19 4.66
N LYS A 392 23.06 -3.76 4.68
CA LYS A 392 23.66 -3.01 3.58
C LYS A 392 23.58 -3.80 2.26
N GLN A 393 23.97 -5.05 2.26
CA GLN A 393 23.94 -5.89 1.07
C GLN A 393 22.49 -6.09 0.56
N THR A 394 21.56 -6.34 1.47
CA THR A 394 20.13 -6.48 1.11
C THR A 394 19.60 -5.22 0.45
N VAL A 395 19.88 -4.03 1.00
CA VAL A 395 19.49 -2.74 0.42
C VAL A 395 20.09 -2.56 -0.98
N GLN A 396 21.38 -2.84 -1.14
CA GLN A 396 22.07 -2.72 -2.43
C GLN A 396 21.43 -3.60 -3.52
N HIS A 397 21.17 -4.86 -3.19
CA HIS A 397 20.53 -5.80 -4.13
C HIS A 397 19.06 -5.42 -4.40
N ALA A 398 18.34 -4.93 -3.39
CA ALA A 398 16.95 -4.49 -3.51
C ALA A 398 16.79 -3.30 -4.46
N VAL A 399 17.65 -2.30 -4.36
CA VAL A 399 17.61 -1.13 -5.26
C VAL A 399 17.83 -1.55 -6.72
N ARG A 400 18.80 -2.42 -6.99
CA ARG A 400 19.02 -2.95 -8.34
C ARG A 400 17.84 -3.80 -8.82
N PHE A 401 17.30 -4.64 -7.94
CA PHE A 401 16.11 -5.44 -8.26
C PHE A 401 14.95 -4.54 -8.72
N GLN A 402 14.66 -3.49 -7.98
CA GLN A 402 13.58 -2.56 -8.33
C GLN A 402 13.89 -1.73 -9.57
N ASP A 403 15.14 -1.33 -9.79
CA ASP A 403 15.54 -0.69 -11.06
C ASP A 403 15.29 -1.62 -12.25
N ASN A 404 15.61 -2.92 -12.12
CA ASN A 404 15.35 -3.90 -13.17
C ASN A 404 13.85 -4.18 -13.39
N VAL A 405 13.01 -4.06 -12.36
CA VAL A 405 11.53 -4.19 -12.51
C VAL A 405 10.99 -3.18 -13.51
N ILE A 406 11.58 -1.98 -13.59
CA ILE A 406 11.17 -0.92 -14.55
C ILE A 406 11.29 -1.40 -15.99
N ASP A 407 12.35 -2.15 -16.29
CA ASP A 407 12.61 -2.65 -17.65
C ASP A 407 11.91 -4.00 -17.92
N ALA A 408 11.58 -4.76 -16.86
CA ALA A 408 10.97 -6.09 -16.97
C ALA A 408 9.44 -6.08 -17.04
N THR A 409 8.79 -5.02 -16.54
CA THR A 409 7.32 -4.95 -16.49
C THR A 409 6.72 -4.63 -17.85
N PRO A 410 5.56 -5.21 -18.20
CA PRO A 410 4.81 -4.75 -19.37
C PRO A 410 4.18 -3.37 -19.12
N TYR A 411 4.14 -2.54 -20.15
CA TYR A 411 3.49 -1.23 -20.16
C TYR A 411 2.27 -1.25 -21.07
N PHE A 412 1.17 -0.64 -20.63
CA PHE A 412 -0.10 -0.61 -21.35
C PHE A 412 -0.46 0.77 -21.89
N PHE A 413 0.25 1.81 -21.42
CA PHE A 413 0.12 3.19 -21.87
C PHE A 413 1.50 3.72 -22.22
N ASP A 414 1.63 4.34 -23.39
CA ASP A 414 2.90 4.93 -23.84
C ASP A 414 3.32 6.08 -22.93
N GLU A 415 2.37 6.85 -22.42
CA GLU A 415 2.61 7.94 -21.48
C GLU A 415 3.19 7.43 -20.15
N ASN A 416 2.67 6.32 -19.64
CA ASN A 416 3.20 5.68 -18.43
C ASN A 416 4.62 5.14 -18.65
N LYS A 417 4.86 4.50 -19.82
CA LYS A 417 6.19 4.01 -20.19
C LYS A 417 7.19 5.17 -20.29
N ALA A 418 6.81 6.25 -20.97
CA ALA A 418 7.65 7.43 -21.12
C ALA A 418 7.97 8.08 -19.76
N GLN A 419 6.96 8.25 -18.90
CA GLN A 419 7.14 8.82 -17.57
C GLN A 419 8.08 7.96 -16.72
N GLN A 420 7.85 6.65 -16.65
CA GLN A 420 8.62 5.76 -15.78
C GLN A 420 10.05 5.56 -16.28
N LEU A 421 10.28 5.43 -17.58
CA LEU A 421 11.64 5.36 -18.14
C LEU A 421 12.37 6.70 -18.01
N GLY A 422 11.64 7.82 -18.08
CA GLY A 422 12.21 9.17 -17.95
C GLY A 422 12.71 9.50 -16.54
N GLU A 423 12.04 8.99 -15.51
CA GLU A 423 12.37 9.29 -14.10
C GLU A 423 12.91 8.10 -13.31
N ARG A 424 12.65 6.87 -13.74
CA ARG A 424 13.04 5.61 -13.08
C ARG A 424 12.73 5.58 -11.58
N ARG A 425 11.47 5.85 -11.24
CA ARG A 425 10.96 5.90 -9.88
C ARG A 425 10.86 4.49 -9.29
N VAL A 426 11.44 4.30 -8.10
CA VAL A 426 11.31 3.09 -7.31
C VAL A 426 10.83 3.44 -5.90
N GLY A 427 10.38 2.44 -5.15
CA GLY A 427 9.84 2.62 -3.81
C GLY A 427 10.22 1.45 -2.92
N MET A 428 11.42 1.49 -2.35
CA MET A 428 11.87 0.53 -1.37
C MET A 428 11.42 0.94 0.04
N GLY A 429 10.71 0.05 0.71
CA GLY A 429 10.29 0.22 2.10
C GLY A 429 10.82 -0.89 2.99
N THR A 430 10.17 -1.03 4.15
CA THR A 430 10.54 -2.01 5.16
C THR A 430 9.31 -2.74 5.71
N ILE A 431 9.54 -3.92 6.26
CA ILE A 431 8.63 -4.69 7.13
C ILE A 431 9.44 -5.14 8.36
N GLY A 432 8.77 -5.57 9.43
CA GLY A 432 9.45 -6.14 10.59
C GLY A 432 10.09 -5.11 11.53
N LEU A 433 9.69 -3.83 11.45
CA LEU A 433 10.22 -2.81 12.37
C LEU A 433 9.85 -3.11 13.83
N ALA A 434 8.61 -3.53 14.10
CA ALA A 434 8.18 -3.81 15.46
C ALA A 434 9.01 -4.95 16.11
N GLU A 435 9.28 -6.03 15.35
CA GLU A 435 10.15 -7.11 15.84
C GLU A 435 11.56 -6.61 16.12
N MET A 436 12.14 -5.83 15.20
CA MET A 436 13.48 -5.29 15.40
C MET A 436 13.57 -4.46 16.67
N LEU A 437 12.58 -3.62 16.96
CA LEU A 437 12.52 -2.83 18.19
C LEU A 437 12.41 -3.72 19.43
N ILE A 438 11.58 -4.78 19.40
CA ILE A 438 11.43 -5.72 20.50
C ILE A 438 12.77 -6.44 20.79
N TYR A 439 13.45 -6.94 19.76
CA TYR A 439 14.76 -7.57 19.93
C TYR A 439 15.83 -6.58 20.43
N LYS A 440 15.73 -5.31 20.05
CA LYS A 440 16.55 -4.21 20.59
C LYS A 440 16.19 -3.82 22.01
N ARG A 441 15.05 -4.30 22.54
CA ARG A 441 14.47 -3.88 23.83
C ARG A 441 14.15 -2.39 23.87
N LEU A 442 13.68 -1.84 22.74
CA LEU A 442 13.27 -0.46 22.59
C LEU A 442 11.76 -0.39 22.43
N ARG A 443 11.11 0.44 23.23
CA ARG A 443 9.66 0.67 23.11
C ARG A 443 9.39 1.51 21.85
N TYR A 444 8.41 1.08 21.06
CA TYR A 444 7.92 1.82 19.91
C TYR A 444 7.42 3.21 20.37
N GLY A 445 7.92 4.29 19.74
CA GLY A 445 7.54 5.66 20.05
C GLY A 445 8.24 6.29 21.26
N SER A 446 9.05 5.53 22.02
CA SER A 446 9.91 6.13 23.06
C SER A 446 11.00 7.01 22.46
N PRO A 447 11.56 7.98 23.21
CA PRO A 447 12.65 8.81 22.70
C PRO A 447 13.83 7.99 22.17
N GLU A 448 14.24 6.95 22.87
CA GLU A 448 15.34 6.04 22.48
C GLU A 448 14.96 5.22 21.23
N GLY A 449 13.70 4.76 21.16
CA GLY A 449 13.15 4.06 19.99
C GLY A 449 13.14 4.95 18.76
N VAL A 450 12.69 6.19 18.89
CA VAL A 450 12.67 7.19 17.81
C VAL A 450 14.08 7.54 17.33
N GLU A 451 15.05 7.72 18.26
CA GLU A 451 16.43 7.98 17.92
C GLU A 451 17.05 6.80 17.15
N PHE A 452 16.79 5.57 17.60
CA PHE A 452 17.24 4.38 16.87
C PHE A 452 16.64 4.29 15.46
N ILE A 453 15.34 4.54 15.33
CA ILE A 453 14.63 4.56 14.04
C ILE A 453 15.26 5.61 13.10
N ASP A 454 15.53 6.80 13.58
CA ASP A 454 16.19 7.85 12.78
C ASP A 454 17.53 7.37 12.22
N LYS A 455 18.38 6.78 13.05
CA LYS A 455 19.69 6.22 12.65
C LYS A 455 19.55 5.06 11.66
N LEU A 456 18.61 4.16 11.91
CA LEU A 456 18.36 2.99 11.06
C LEU A 456 17.93 3.42 9.65
N TYR A 457 16.96 4.32 9.55
CA TYR A 457 16.45 4.77 8.25
C TYR A 457 17.44 5.71 7.54
N GLN A 458 18.23 6.48 8.25
CA GLN A 458 19.37 7.18 7.67
C GLN A 458 20.34 6.21 7.00
N PHE A 459 20.72 5.14 7.68
CA PHE A 459 21.62 4.12 7.13
C PHE A 459 21.03 3.48 5.85
N ILE A 460 19.74 3.12 5.88
CA ILE A 460 19.06 2.51 4.73
C ILE A 460 19.00 3.50 3.55
N ALA A 461 18.57 4.73 3.80
CA ALA A 461 18.44 5.75 2.76
C ALA A 461 19.79 6.10 2.12
N VAL A 462 20.81 6.30 2.94
CA VAL A 462 22.18 6.59 2.48
C VAL A 462 22.72 5.45 1.62
N THR A 463 22.58 4.21 2.09
CA THR A 463 22.99 3.03 1.32
C THR A 463 22.24 2.92 0.00
N ALA A 464 20.94 3.19 0.00
CA ALA A 464 20.11 3.15 -1.20
C ALA A 464 20.53 4.22 -2.24
N TYR A 465 20.83 5.42 -1.78
CA TYR A 465 21.30 6.51 -2.65
C TYR A 465 22.70 6.25 -3.21
N GLU A 466 23.65 5.77 -2.39
CA GLU A 466 24.95 5.29 -2.87
C GLU A 466 24.80 4.24 -3.97
N THR A 467 23.90 3.27 -3.76
CA THR A 467 23.65 2.19 -4.73
C THR A 467 23.08 2.74 -6.03
N SER A 468 22.14 3.68 -5.96
CA SER A 468 21.57 4.32 -7.16
C SER A 468 22.60 5.16 -7.92
N VAL A 469 23.57 5.78 -7.24
CA VAL A 469 24.72 6.43 -7.88
C VAL A 469 25.60 5.41 -8.59
N GLU A 470 25.92 4.27 -7.96
CA GLU A 470 26.69 3.20 -8.62
C GLU A 470 25.95 2.62 -9.84
N LEU A 471 24.63 2.47 -9.75
CA LEU A 471 23.81 2.09 -10.92
C LEU A 471 23.86 3.13 -12.03
N ALA A 472 23.90 4.41 -11.69
CA ALA A 472 24.07 5.48 -12.69
C ALA A 472 25.43 5.40 -13.37
N ARG A 473 26.50 5.09 -12.64
CA ARG A 473 27.84 4.87 -13.23
C ARG A 473 27.86 3.70 -14.20
N GLU A 474 27.12 2.63 -13.92
CA GLU A 474 27.06 1.43 -14.75
C GLU A 474 26.08 1.57 -15.92
N LYS A 475 24.89 2.11 -15.67
CA LYS A 475 23.74 2.07 -16.60
C LYS A 475 23.31 3.46 -17.12
N GLY A 476 23.87 4.55 -16.57
CA GLY A 476 23.50 5.94 -16.83
C GLY A 476 22.48 6.47 -15.83
N ALA A 477 22.49 7.80 -15.61
CA ALA A 477 21.49 8.48 -14.81
C ALA A 477 20.09 8.39 -15.45
N PHE A 478 19.03 8.67 -14.69
CA PHE A 478 17.69 8.76 -15.28
C PHE A 478 17.61 9.94 -16.26
N GLN A 479 16.75 9.81 -17.28
CA GLN A 479 16.74 10.71 -18.44
C GLN A 479 16.51 12.19 -18.08
N GLN A 480 15.62 12.45 -17.11
CA GLN A 480 15.27 13.81 -16.66
C GLN A 480 16.25 14.38 -15.62
N PHE A 481 17.36 13.69 -15.34
CA PHE A 481 18.32 14.12 -14.33
C PHE A 481 19.03 15.42 -14.73
N ASP A 482 18.98 16.39 -13.81
CA ASP A 482 19.72 17.64 -13.83
C ASP A 482 20.32 17.82 -12.44
N ALA A 483 21.66 17.75 -12.34
CA ALA A 483 22.34 17.71 -11.04
C ALA A 483 22.06 18.97 -10.20
N ASP A 484 22.09 20.14 -10.79
CA ASP A 484 21.91 21.40 -10.06
C ASP A 484 20.48 21.51 -9.51
N LYS A 485 19.48 21.10 -10.29
CA LYS A 485 18.09 21.13 -9.86
C LYS A 485 17.78 20.00 -8.87
N PHE A 486 18.21 18.78 -9.17
CA PHE A 486 17.98 17.61 -8.29
C PHE A 486 18.48 17.86 -6.87
N LEU A 487 19.69 18.43 -6.73
CA LEU A 487 20.31 18.71 -5.43
C LEU A 487 19.64 19.87 -4.66
N GLN A 488 18.74 20.61 -5.28
CA GLN A 488 17.96 21.68 -4.63
C GLN A 488 16.63 21.20 -4.02
N SER A 489 16.23 19.95 -4.23
CA SER A 489 15.05 19.42 -3.55
C SER A 489 15.20 19.50 -2.03
N GLY A 490 14.08 19.68 -1.32
CA GLY A 490 14.09 19.68 0.14
C GLY A 490 14.68 18.40 0.72
N PHE A 491 14.44 17.25 0.07
CA PHE A 491 15.02 15.97 0.49
C PHE A 491 16.53 15.94 0.35
N MET A 492 17.07 16.32 -0.83
CA MET A 492 18.51 16.28 -1.08
C MET A 492 19.31 17.27 -0.22
N LYS A 493 18.71 18.40 0.17
CA LYS A 493 19.32 19.34 1.10
C LYS A 493 19.61 18.74 2.48
N ASN A 494 18.80 17.75 2.89
CA ASN A 494 18.96 17.04 4.16
C ASN A 494 19.89 15.81 4.06
N MET A 495 20.27 15.40 2.86
CA MET A 495 21.18 14.26 2.67
C MET A 495 22.62 14.67 3.04
N PRO A 496 23.43 13.72 3.56
CA PRO A 496 24.84 13.98 3.87
C PRO A 496 25.59 14.57 2.68
N GLU A 497 26.51 15.49 2.94
CA GLU A 497 27.27 16.22 1.91
C GLU A 497 28.00 15.28 0.96
N TYR A 498 28.59 14.20 1.45
CA TYR A 498 29.30 13.25 0.61
C TYR A 498 28.39 12.56 -0.41
N ILE A 499 27.13 12.25 -0.05
CA ILE A 499 26.12 11.71 -0.99
C ILE A 499 25.78 12.74 -2.05
N ARG A 500 25.57 14.00 -1.66
CA ARG A 500 25.30 15.10 -2.58
C ARG A 500 26.45 15.30 -3.56
N ASN A 501 27.69 15.15 -3.11
CA ASN A 501 28.89 15.22 -3.95
C ASN A 501 28.97 14.04 -4.93
N LEU A 502 28.67 12.82 -4.50
CA LEU A 502 28.59 11.64 -5.38
C LEU A 502 27.52 11.83 -6.48
N VAL A 503 26.34 12.30 -6.11
CA VAL A 503 25.26 12.58 -7.07
C VAL A 503 25.68 13.65 -8.07
N ARG A 504 26.34 14.72 -7.62
CA ARG A 504 26.83 15.79 -8.51
C ARG A 504 27.86 15.26 -9.50
N GLN A 505 28.74 14.39 -9.06
CA GLN A 505 29.86 13.88 -9.85
C GLN A 505 29.44 12.80 -10.85
N TYR A 506 28.56 11.88 -10.44
CA TYR A 506 28.26 10.66 -11.19
C TYR A 506 26.81 10.55 -11.67
N GLY A 507 25.93 11.45 -11.22
CA GLY A 507 24.49 11.32 -11.43
C GLY A 507 23.85 10.29 -10.49
N ILE A 508 22.56 10.06 -10.68
CA ILE A 508 21.79 9.06 -9.95
C ILE A 508 20.83 8.33 -10.90
N ARG A 509 20.63 7.03 -10.68
CA ARG A 509 19.82 6.18 -11.56
C ARG A 509 18.31 6.39 -11.39
N ASN A 510 17.84 6.66 -10.17
CA ASN A 510 16.45 6.70 -9.79
C ASN A 510 16.09 8.06 -9.18
N VAL A 511 14.97 8.64 -9.59
CA VAL A 511 14.51 9.96 -9.08
C VAL A 511 14.14 9.90 -7.61
N THR A 512 13.45 8.84 -7.19
CA THR A 512 13.13 8.52 -5.79
C THR A 512 13.39 7.05 -5.52
N ILE A 513 13.67 6.70 -4.25
CA ILE A 513 14.05 5.34 -3.90
C ILE A 513 13.27 4.81 -2.70
N MET A 514 12.90 5.65 -1.73
CA MET A 514 12.35 5.26 -0.43
C MET A 514 10.86 5.54 -0.34
N THR A 515 10.11 4.56 0.16
CA THR A 515 8.69 4.71 0.52
C THR A 515 8.33 3.72 1.62
N GLN A 516 7.25 3.94 2.36
CA GLN A 516 6.76 2.98 3.35
C GLN A 516 5.33 2.57 3.02
N ALA A 517 5.21 1.44 2.34
CA ALA A 517 3.92 0.86 1.97
C ALA A 517 3.29 0.09 3.14
N PRO A 518 1.96 -0.11 3.14
CA PRO A 518 1.27 -0.80 4.25
C PRO A 518 1.59 -2.29 4.35
N THR A 519 1.98 -2.95 3.25
CA THR A 519 2.41 -4.36 3.16
C THR A 519 1.48 -5.39 3.82
N GLY A 520 0.19 -5.07 3.96
CA GLY A 520 -0.75 -5.87 4.75
C GLY A 520 -0.83 -7.35 4.37
N THR A 521 -0.86 -7.68 3.08
CA THR A 521 -0.95 -9.08 2.62
C THR A 521 0.40 -9.77 2.63
N VAL A 522 1.45 -9.13 2.08
CA VAL A 522 2.78 -9.76 1.99
C VAL A 522 3.43 -9.90 3.37
N GLY A 523 3.28 -8.91 4.26
CA GLY A 523 3.79 -8.99 5.62
C GLY A 523 3.09 -10.09 6.44
N THR A 524 1.77 -10.22 6.31
CA THR A 524 1.00 -11.31 6.94
C THR A 524 1.41 -12.67 6.39
N MET A 525 1.63 -12.79 5.07
CA MET A 525 2.11 -14.03 4.47
C MET A 525 3.44 -14.46 5.08
N VAL A 526 4.36 -13.54 5.23
CA VAL A 526 5.70 -13.81 5.79
C VAL A 526 5.68 -13.97 7.32
N GLY A 527 4.61 -13.50 7.98
CA GLY A 527 4.45 -13.60 9.44
C GLY A 527 5.26 -12.56 10.22
N THR A 528 5.35 -11.35 9.70
CA THR A 528 6.07 -10.23 10.33
C THR A 528 5.19 -8.99 10.44
N SER A 529 5.60 -8.01 11.26
CA SER A 529 4.89 -6.74 11.35
C SER A 529 4.89 -5.99 10.02
N THR A 530 3.76 -5.36 9.70
CA THR A 530 3.51 -4.78 8.38
C THR A 530 3.93 -3.32 8.32
N GLY A 531 4.58 -2.93 7.22
CA GLY A 531 5.10 -1.57 7.05
C GLY A 531 5.97 -1.14 8.24
N ILE A 532 5.72 0.07 8.72
CA ILE A 532 6.34 0.60 9.94
C ILE A 532 5.40 0.55 11.15
N GLU A 533 4.34 -0.27 11.06
CA GLU A 533 3.35 -0.39 12.12
C GLU A 533 3.86 -1.20 13.31
N PRO A 534 3.44 -0.88 14.54
CA PRO A 534 3.54 -1.81 15.66
C PRO A 534 2.59 -2.99 15.41
N PHE A 535 2.72 -4.07 16.18
CA PHE A 535 1.68 -5.11 16.16
C PHE A 535 0.34 -4.52 16.62
N PHE A 536 -0.75 -4.90 15.95
CA PHE A 536 -2.09 -4.41 16.28
C PHE A 536 -2.51 -4.85 17.70
N SER A 537 -2.34 -6.14 17.98
CA SER A 537 -2.57 -6.78 19.27
C SER A 537 -1.77 -8.09 19.31
N TRP A 538 -1.52 -8.67 20.48
CA TRP A 538 -0.82 -9.96 20.60
C TRP A 538 -1.70 -11.13 20.17
N THR A 539 -3.02 -10.96 20.27
CA THR A 539 -4.03 -11.87 19.70
C THR A 539 -5.14 -11.00 19.11
N TYR A 540 -5.51 -11.26 17.88
CA TYR A 540 -6.59 -10.55 17.20
C TYR A 540 -7.23 -11.41 16.12
N PHE A 541 -8.42 -11.00 15.68
CA PHE A 541 -9.15 -11.61 14.57
C PHE A 541 -8.99 -10.80 13.32
N ARG A 542 -8.71 -11.47 12.20
CA ARG A 542 -8.63 -10.88 10.87
C ARG A 542 -9.70 -11.45 9.97
N LYS A 543 -10.53 -10.57 9.38
CA LYS A 543 -11.47 -10.93 8.31
C LYS A 543 -10.81 -10.75 6.94
N SER A 544 -10.83 -11.79 6.12
CA SER A 544 -10.32 -11.76 4.75
C SER A 544 -11.14 -12.69 3.84
N ARG A 545 -10.81 -12.73 2.53
CA ARG A 545 -11.37 -13.72 1.61
C ARG A 545 -11.06 -15.18 2.01
N LEU A 546 -10.02 -15.40 2.77
CA LEU A 546 -9.67 -16.71 3.35
C LEU A 546 -10.43 -17.01 4.63
N GLY A 547 -11.49 -16.26 4.94
CA GLY A 547 -12.30 -16.40 6.14
C GLY A 547 -11.83 -15.51 7.28
N VAL A 548 -12.26 -15.87 8.50
CA VAL A 548 -11.85 -15.24 9.74
C VAL A 548 -10.81 -16.12 10.40
N HIS A 549 -9.67 -15.52 10.71
CA HIS A 549 -8.54 -16.19 11.37
C HIS A 549 -8.22 -15.51 12.69
N GLU A 550 -8.02 -16.30 13.74
CA GLU A 550 -7.40 -15.83 14.98
C GLU A 550 -5.89 -15.82 14.75
N GLU A 551 -5.28 -14.64 14.90
CA GLU A 551 -3.84 -14.42 14.78
C GLU A 551 -3.25 -14.31 16.18
N LYS A 552 -2.26 -15.16 16.49
CA LYS A 552 -1.45 -15.07 17.70
C LYS A 552 -0.02 -14.74 17.32
N ILE A 553 0.49 -13.65 17.88
CA ILE A 553 1.85 -13.22 17.60
C ILE A 553 2.85 -14.13 18.34
N LYS A 554 3.49 -14.99 17.56
CA LYS A 554 4.40 -16.01 18.07
C LYS A 554 5.51 -15.43 18.95
N LEU A 555 6.03 -14.26 18.61
CA LEU A 555 7.09 -13.58 19.36
C LEU A 555 6.69 -13.31 20.82
N ALA A 556 5.46 -12.85 21.04
CA ALA A 556 4.93 -12.62 22.39
C ALA A 556 4.67 -13.92 23.12
N GLN A 557 4.12 -14.93 22.43
CA GLN A 557 3.88 -16.26 23.03
C GLN A 557 5.19 -16.94 23.42
N ASP A 558 6.18 -16.96 22.54
CA ASP A 558 7.49 -17.56 22.81
C ASP A 558 8.18 -16.89 24.03
N TRP A 559 8.00 -15.57 24.18
CA TRP A 559 8.56 -14.87 25.34
C TRP A 559 7.85 -15.29 26.62
N LEU A 560 6.51 -15.35 26.64
CA LEU A 560 5.72 -15.79 27.80
C LEU A 560 6.03 -17.25 28.19
N ASP A 561 6.19 -18.12 27.21
CA ASP A 561 6.52 -19.54 27.43
C ASP A 561 7.93 -19.69 28.07
N GLN A 562 8.86 -18.80 27.73
CA GLN A 562 10.21 -18.76 28.31
C GLN A 562 10.25 -18.10 29.69
N HIS A 563 9.24 -17.31 30.06
CA HIS A 563 9.16 -16.56 31.31
C HIS A 563 7.83 -16.81 32.03
N PRO A 564 7.58 -18.05 32.51
CA PRO A 564 6.31 -18.39 33.14
C PRO A 564 5.96 -17.49 34.33
N GLY A 565 4.73 -16.97 34.34
CA GLY A 565 4.23 -16.11 35.41
C GLY A 565 4.68 -14.66 35.37
N GLN A 566 5.44 -14.26 34.34
CA GLN A 566 5.80 -12.86 34.10
C GLN A 566 4.90 -12.23 33.03
N SER A 567 4.65 -10.94 33.16
CA SER A 567 4.02 -10.13 32.12
C SER A 567 5.05 -9.72 31.07
N LEU A 568 4.56 -9.44 29.83
CA LEU A 568 5.43 -8.91 28.77
C LEU A 568 6.10 -7.59 29.22
N PRO A 569 7.40 -7.39 28.94
CA PRO A 569 8.09 -6.12 29.19
C PRO A 569 7.46 -4.96 28.40
N GLU A 570 7.68 -3.72 28.84
CA GLU A 570 7.11 -2.51 28.22
C GLU A 570 7.48 -2.30 26.75
N TYR A 571 8.60 -2.86 26.29
CA TYR A 571 9.01 -2.81 24.89
C TYR A 571 8.20 -3.77 23.97
N PHE A 572 7.39 -4.65 24.55
CA PHE A 572 6.30 -5.34 23.86
C PHE A 572 5.07 -4.44 23.91
N THR A 573 4.91 -3.58 22.93
CA THR A 573 3.82 -2.62 22.89
C THR A 573 3.01 -2.80 21.60
N THR A 574 1.69 -2.83 21.74
CA THR A 574 0.75 -2.92 20.61
C THR A 574 0.26 -1.54 20.18
N ALA A 575 -0.34 -1.48 18.99
CA ALA A 575 -0.88 -0.24 18.43
C ALA A 575 -1.92 0.43 19.35
N MET A 576 -2.68 -0.35 20.08
CA MET A 576 -3.75 0.14 20.95
C MET A 576 -3.24 0.60 22.34
N GLU A 577 -2.02 0.21 22.72
CA GLU A 577 -1.37 0.61 23.98
C GLU A 577 -0.51 1.86 23.82
N LEU A 578 -0.24 2.28 22.57
CA LEU A 578 0.51 3.49 22.26
C LEU A 578 -0.36 4.74 22.40
N ALA A 579 0.25 5.82 22.86
CA ALA A 579 -0.33 7.14 22.66
C ALA A 579 -0.36 7.47 21.14
N PRO A 580 -1.42 8.10 20.63
CA PRO A 580 -1.48 8.49 19.22
C PRO A 580 -0.28 9.29 18.74
N GLU A 581 0.27 10.14 19.61
CA GLU A 581 1.47 10.96 19.35
C GLU A 581 2.74 10.11 19.13
N ASP A 582 2.84 8.94 19.76
CA ASP A 582 3.96 8.01 19.56
C ASP A 582 3.97 7.48 18.12
N HIS A 583 2.80 7.20 17.55
CA HIS A 583 2.65 6.83 16.14
C HIS A 583 3.17 7.94 15.21
N VAL A 584 2.83 9.19 15.51
CA VAL A 584 3.24 10.35 14.71
C VAL A 584 4.75 10.58 14.80
N ARG A 585 5.35 10.47 15.99
CA ARG A 585 6.80 10.63 16.17
C ARG A 585 7.60 9.59 15.38
N VAL A 586 7.15 8.34 15.36
CA VAL A 586 7.78 7.30 14.55
C VAL A 586 7.62 7.62 13.06
N GLN A 587 6.42 7.98 12.62
CA GLN A 587 6.19 8.35 11.22
C GLN A 587 7.10 9.51 10.79
N ALA A 588 7.22 10.55 11.61
CA ALA A 588 8.06 11.71 11.32
C ALA A 588 9.56 11.35 11.24
N ALA A 589 10.04 10.50 12.14
CA ALA A 589 11.44 10.03 12.11
C ALA A 589 11.75 9.26 10.82
N VAL A 590 10.86 8.38 10.39
CA VAL A 590 11.01 7.64 9.15
C VAL A 590 10.87 8.57 7.92
N GLN A 591 9.97 9.57 7.98
CA GLN A 591 9.74 10.50 6.87
C GLN A 591 10.98 11.34 6.53
N ARG A 592 11.82 11.66 7.51
CA ARG A 592 13.08 12.40 7.25
C ARG A 592 13.96 11.71 6.20
N TRP A 593 13.93 10.39 6.15
CA TRP A 593 14.77 9.55 5.28
C TRP A 593 13.98 8.88 4.16
N THR A 594 12.72 9.27 3.98
CA THR A 594 11.83 8.75 2.93
C THR A 594 11.51 9.87 1.93
N ASP A 595 12.04 9.76 0.72
CA ASP A 595 11.85 10.75 -0.34
C ASP A 595 10.43 10.77 -0.91
N SER A 596 9.73 9.64 -0.91
CA SER A 596 8.29 9.58 -1.14
C SER A 596 7.50 9.86 0.16
N ALA A 597 6.45 9.10 0.47
CA ALA A 597 5.67 9.27 1.69
C ALA A 597 5.50 7.94 2.43
N ILE A 598 4.61 7.92 3.39
CA ILE A 598 4.42 6.82 4.32
C ILE A 598 2.93 6.51 4.44
N SER A 599 2.57 5.23 4.29
CA SER A 599 1.27 4.71 4.70
C SER A 599 1.37 4.23 6.14
N LYS A 600 0.79 4.99 7.04
CA LYS A 600 0.72 4.66 8.46
C LYS A 600 -0.60 5.07 9.05
N THR A 601 -1.17 4.17 9.86
CA THR A 601 -2.37 4.46 10.65
C THR A 601 -1.96 4.94 12.04
N CYS A 602 -2.52 6.05 12.45
CA CYS A 602 -2.47 6.49 13.83
C CYS A 602 -3.69 5.93 14.58
N ASN A 603 -3.47 4.89 15.37
CA ASN A 603 -4.54 4.30 16.16
C ASN A 603 -4.85 5.17 17.39
N ALA A 604 -6.14 5.37 17.67
CA ALA A 604 -6.60 6.12 18.82
C ALA A 604 -7.69 5.35 19.58
N PRO A 605 -7.75 5.48 20.91
CA PRO A 605 -8.77 4.83 21.72
C PRO A 605 -10.17 5.41 21.42
N ALA A 606 -11.21 4.68 21.82
CA ALA A 606 -12.60 5.05 21.53
C ALA A 606 -13.03 6.40 22.13
N ASP A 607 -12.45 6.77 23.27
CA ASP A 607 -12.71 8.01 24.00
C ASP A 607 -11.84 9.21 23.55
N TYR A 608 -11.01 9.02 22.49
CA TYR A 608 -10.20 10.10 21.93
C TYR A 608 -11.10 11.19 21.35
N THR A 609 -10.88 12.45 21.78
CA THR A 609 -11.77 13.55 21.44
C THR A 609 -11.48 14.18 20.08
N ILE A 610 -12.41 15.01 19.60
CA ILE A 610 -12.21 15.79 18.37
C ILE A 610 -11.05 16.78 18.54
N GLU A 611 -10.94 17.41 19.71
CA GLU A 611 -9.87 18.35 20.05
C GLU A 611 -8.51 17.67 20.01
N GLN A 612 -8.39 16.51 20.65
CA GLN A 612 -7.16 15.69 20.60
C GLN A 612 -6.82 15.26 19.17
N THR A 613 -7.83 14.92 18.36
CA THR A 613 -7.64 14.61 16.94
C THR A 613 -7.11 15.82 16.17
N LYS A 614 -7.61 17.03 16.47
CA LYS A 614 -7.11 18.28 15.88
C LYS A 614 -5.65 18.53 16.22
N GLU A 615 -5.29 18.37 17.49
CA GLU A 615 -3.90 18.48 17.96
C GLU A 615 -2.99 17.47 17.27
N LEU A 616 -3.45 16.22 17.12
CA LEU A 616 -2.69 15.15 16.45
C LEU A 616 -2.39 15.46 14.99
N TYR A 617 -3.39 15.94 14.23
CA TYR A 617 -3.18 16.30 12.83
C TYR A 617 -2.29 17.55 12.67
N THR A 618 -2.40 18.49 13.59
CA THR A 618 -1.49 19.64 13.65
C THR A 618 -0.05 19.17 13.93
N LEU A 619 0.13 18.21 14.84
CA LEU A 619 1.42 17.62 15.15
C LEU A 619 2.02 16.89 13.92
N MET A 620 1.20 16.14 13.16
CA MET A 620 1.65 15.53 11.90
C MET A 620 2.23 16.56 10.93
N TYR A 621 1.54 17.68 10.77
CA TYR A 621 2.03 18.78 9.94
C TYR A 621 3.32 19.38 10.50
N ASP A 622 3.38 19.68 11.79
CA ASP A 622 4.52 20.35 12.42
C ASP A 622 5.78 19.49 12.44
N LEU A 623 5.65 18.17 12.57
CA LEU A 623 6.77 17.23 12.56
C LEU A 623 7.24 16.82 11.14
N GLY A 624 6.63 17.33 10.09
CA GLY A 624 7.11 17.12 8.72
C GLY A 624 6.55 15.90 8.00
N CYS A 625 5.49 15.28 8.49
CA CYS A 625 4.77 14.24 7.74
C CYS A 625 4.18 14.81 6.44
N LYS A 626 4.13 14.00 5.39
CA LYS A 626 3.53 14.39 4.08
C LYS A 626 2.04 14.10 3.99
N GLY A 627 1.51 13.41 4.95
CA GLY A 627 0.10 13.05 5.08
C GLY A 627 -0.14 12.26 6.34
N GLY A 628 -1.40 11.90 6.59
CA GLY A 628 -1.74 11.10 7.74
C GLY A 628 -3.21 10.68 7.76
N THR A 629 -3.46 9.60 8.47
CA THR A 629 -4.79 9.06 8.77
C THR A 629 -4.87 8.67 10.21
N ILE A 630 -6.03 8.89 10.82
CA ILE A 630 -6.36 8.38 12.14
C ILE A 630 -7.38 7.24 12.01
N TYR A 631 -7.27 6.28 12.90
CA TYR A 631 -8.30 5.27 13.12
C TYR A 631 -8.64 5.20 14.59
N ARG A 632 -9.78 5.80 14.96
CA ARG A 632 -10.32 5.73 16.32
C ARG A 632 -11.13 4.44 16.47
N ASP A 633 -10.91 3.70 17.56
CA ASP A 633 -11.67 2.47 17.83
C ASP A 633 -13.18 2.76 17.86
N GLY A 634 -13.95 1.97 17.13
CA GLY A 634 -15.39 2.16 16.96
C GLY A 634 -15.81 3.24 15.95
N SER A 635 -14.90 3.85 15.20
CA SER A 635 -15.25 4.84 14.16
C SER A 635 -15.84 4.22 12.88
N ARG A 636 -15.82 2.91 12.73
CA ARG A 636 -16.43 2.16 11.62
C ARG A 636 -17.27 1.01 12.15
N ASP A 637 -18.41 0.73 11.53
CA ASP A 637 -19.33 -0.34 11.90
C ASP A 637 -18.72 -1.73 11.69
N GLU A 638 -17.89 -1.91 10.67
CA GLU A 638 -17.17 -3.16 10.39
C GLU A 638 -15.65 -2.92 10.42
N GLN A 639 -14.95 -3.76 11.17
CA GLN A 639 -13.49 -3.75 11.27
C GLN A 639 -12.88 -4.92 10.49
N ILE A 640 -11.72 -4.70 9.86
CA ILE A 640 -10.94 -5.77 9.22
C ILE A 640 -10.09 -6.51 10.26
N LEU A 641 -9.61 -5.79 11.28
CA LEU A 641 -8.86 -6.30 12.42
C LEU A 641 -9.64 -5.95 13.68
N ALA A 642 -9.83 -6.89 14.58
CA ALA A 642 -10.52 -6.66 15.85
C ALA A 642 -9.97 -7.56 16.96
N THR A 643 -9.94 -7.04 18.18
CA THR A 643 -9.61 -7.83 19.38
C THR A 643 -10.77 -8.71 19.82
N ASP A 644 -12.00 -8.40 19.40
CA ASP A 644 -13.20 -9.21 19.61
C ASP A 644 -13.85 -9.50 18.24
N HIS A 645 -14.08 -10.80 17.96
CA HIS A 645 -14.73 -11.25 16.72
C HIS A 645 -16.10 -10.64 16.47
N LYS A 646 -16.83 -10.22 17.52
CA LYS A 646 -18.12 -9.54 17.41
C LYS A 646 -18.05 -8.20 16.66
N LYS A 647 -16.90 -7.56 16.64
CA LYS A 647 -16.66 -6.30 15.91
C LYS A 647 -16.40 -6.49 14.40
N LEU A 648 -16.31 -7.73 13.92
CA LEU A 648 -16.04 -8.06 12.50
C LEU A 648 -17.31 -8.17 11.63
N GLY A 649 -18.50 -7.98 12.20
CA GLY A 649 -19.78 -8.04 11.51
C GLY A 649 -20.61 -9.29 11.83
N LYS A 650 -21.91 -9.25 11.56
CA LYS A 650 -22.85 -10.33 11.90
C LYS A 650 -22.58 -11.64 11.18
N ASP A 651 -22.18 -11.58 9.91
CA ASP A 651 -21.86 -12.78 9.09
C ASP A 651 -20.69 -13.59 9.68
N VAL A 652 -19.79 -12.93 10.40
CA VAL A 652 -18.64 -13.55 11.06
C VAL A 652 -19.06 -14.29 12.32
N GLN A 653 -20.02 -13.74 13.06
CA GLN A 653 -20.55 -14.41 14.27
C GLN A 653 -21.17 -15.75 13.91
N GLU A 654 -22.00 -15.80 12.85
CA GLU A 654 -22.61 -17.06 12.37
C GLU A 654 -21.57 -18.09 11.92
N GLN A 655 -20.49 -17.64 11.24
CA GLN A 655 -19.41 -18.53 10.79
C GLN A 655 -18.60 -19.12 11.94
N MET A 656 -18.33 -18.33 12.99
CA MET A 656 -17.56 -18.81 14.14
C MET A 656 -18.41 -19.72 15.06
N GLU A 657 -19.68 -19.43 15.24
CA GLU A 657 -20.60 -20.28 15.96
C GLU A 657 -20.76 -21.64 15.28
N THR A 658 -20.85 -21.66 13.95
CA THR A 658 -20.90 -22.90 13.16
C THR A 658 -19.60 -23.70 13.28
N LYS A 659 -18.43 -23.06 13.22
CA LYS A 659 -17.12 -23.73 13.43
C LYS A 659 -17.00 -24.31 14.83
N LYS A 660 -17.44 -23.59 15.86
CA LYS A 660 -17.39 -24.05 17.24
C LYS A 660 -18.32 -25.24 17.46
N ALA A 661 -19.56 -25.18 16.94
CA ALA A 661 -20.51 -26.27 17.01
C ALA A 661 -19.99 -27.55 16.31
N ASN A 662 -19.32 -27.40 15.15
CA ASN A 662 -18.72 -28.53 14.43
C ASN A 662 -17.47 -29.09 15.16
N SER A 663 -16.67 -28.27 15.80
CA SER A 663 -15.54 -28.70 16.63
C SER A 663 -15.99 -29.46 17.86
N ASP A 664 -17.01 -28.95 18.54
CA ASP A 664 -17.58 -29.58 19.73
C ASP A 664 -18.28 -30.92 19.39
N ALA A 665 -18.89 -31.04 18.21
CA ALA A 665 -19.47 -32.28 17.69
C ALA A 665 -18.42 -33.36 17.37
N LEU A 666 -17.23 -32.96 16.90
CA LEU A 666 -16.10 -33.87 16.64
C LEU A 666 -15.43 -34.36 17.92
N VAL A 667 -15.40 -33.56 18.98
CA VAL A 667 -14.85 -33.94 20.29
C VAL A 667 -15.82 -34.84 21.06
N GLY A 668 -17.14 -34.76 20.78
CA GLY A 668 -18.20 -35.55 21.42
C GLY A 668 -18.50 -36.88 20.75
N ALA A 669 -17.87 -37.27 19.64
CA ALA A 669 -18.14 -38.55 18.99
C ALA A 669 -17.49 -39.74 19.75
N PRO A 670 -18.25 -40.74 20.23
CA PRO A 670 -17.69 -41.87 20.95
C PRO A 670 -16.84 -42.71 20.01
N THR A 671 -15.58 -42.94 20.39
CA THR A 671 -14.71 -43.92 19.74
C THR A 671 -15.28 -45.33 19.92
N ASN A 672 -16.10 -45.77 18.98
CA ASN A 672 -16.51 -47.17 18.92
C ASN A 672 -15.33 -48.02 18.41
N ARG A 673 -14.50 -48.48 19.33
CA ARG A 673 -13.67 -49.68 19.11
C ARG A 673 -14.61 -50.89 19.12
N ARG A 674 -14.83 -51.50 17.96
CA ARG A 674 -15.20 -52.93 17.88
C ARG A 674 -14.11 -53.67 17.17
N GLY A 675 -13.74 -54.77 17.80
CA GLY A 675 -12.66 -55.70 17.53
C GLY A 675 -12.74 -56.53 16.26
#